data_babc7ce884755efddc7838c9f7852bde
#
_entry.id   babc7ce884755efddc7838c9f7852bde
#
_cell.length_a   1.000
_cell.length_b   1.000
_cell.length_c   1.000
_cell.angle_alpha   90.00
_cell.angle_beta   90.00
_cell.angle_gamma   90.00
#
_symmetry.space_group_name_H-M   'P 1'
#
loop_
_entity.id
_entity.type
_entity.pdbx_description
1 polymer ?
#
loop_
_entity_poly.entity_id
_entity_poly.type
_entity_poly.pdbx_seq_one_letter_code
_entity_poly.pdbx_strand_id
1 'polypeptide(L)'
;MNFFLKAICIIFIAISLTACQTDIEKKESFYKKGSTYYDNKEYKKAEIELKNALQIDPNYVEAYHLLAKNMLKLGNIKDALAVYNKIIQIDKDNIEANLKLAEFLLLSKNTEPAMEKIVFVLEKEPKNIEALHVKAQIFMQKEFFDKAFAVYETILDIDSNNIPAIQNMAKIHAIGKRPDEAEALLLKAITLDDKNLQVRMPLIGFYIQQGKLEKVEDQLQQAIKNSPENFEAHILLGNFYHNQKKNDLAEAAYLNSIKASPSALKPLMIAADYYDKVNSQDKALEMYTKAASLEPDNISVQETIARFHYSHKDIESANKIISAILSKRPQYYPARMLKSEILVFEKKFTEALQLLDVLEKEEPKAPRTYYFKGLCFIGTGNYDQAKTSVGKAVEINPGYFKARMLLSDIYLHEQSFDPAQKEASAALELNPNDYQSRIIRANAAIGLRKFEDAEKDYQKLIEIAPENPMAYYQLGLLKSALKEYDSSMGYLKAAYGKNNKLIDVFLQIVRNHVSKKEYETAHELCENQIKLYKDQEPLIAVVYNIQSGIYLAQKNIEKAKDTLSKAIETNPDYLPPYETLAKLFLAENNKEKAIEQYKIILEKNSKLPVPYMMIGTIYDSDKDYEKAADYYRKALEINPDFAPAANNLAYHFLQRTDNIDEALRLAKIAKAKFPEDPGIMDTLGMAYYRKELYGNAANEFLDSLKKIPNNPTVNYHLGLAYAKKGDKSLAVASLKKALELSDKFEEAKEAEQLISELEK
;
A
#
# COMPACT_ATOMS: atom_id res chain seq x y z
N MET A 1 87.83 34.57 -17.81
CA MET A 1 86.81 34.26 -16.81
C MET A 1 85.56 35.13 -16.90
N ASN A 2 85.59 36.32 -17.55
CA ASN A 2 84.45 37.22 -17.67
C ASN A 2 83.54 36.97 -18.88
N PHE A 3 83.95 36.19 -19.85
CA PHE A 3 83.13 35.86 -21.01
C PHE A 3 82.19 34.66 -20.80
N PHE A 4 82.67 33.73 -20.01
CA PHE A 4 81.91 32.53 -19.67
C PHE A 4 80.77 32.79 -18.65
N LEU A 5 80.99 33.75 -17.73
CA LEU A 5 79.92 34.13 -16.76
C LEU A 5 78.80 34.92 -17.44
N LYS A 6 79.10 35.74 -18.45
CA LYS A 6 78.08 36.48 -19.22
C LYS A 6 77.26 35.57 -20.14
N ALA A 7 77.89 34.52 -20.70
CA ALA A 7 77.17 33.50 -21.48
C ALA A 7 76.24 32.65 -20.64
N ILE A 8 76.63 32.26 -19.40
CA ILE A 8 75.78 31.50 -18.46
C ILE A 8 74.64 32.36 -17.94
N CYS A 9 74.82 33.64 -17.66
CA CYS A 9 73.74 34.55 -17.28
C CYS A 9 72.73 34.79 -18.40
N ILE A 10 73.15 34.86 -19.65
CA ILE A 10 72.25 35.04 -20.81
C ILE A 10 71.48 33.72 -21.07
N ILE A 11 72.11 32.58 -20.90
CA ILE A 11 71.42 31.26 -21.02
C ILE A 11 70.43 31.05 -19.86
N PHE A 12 70.77 31.47 -18.62
CA PHE A 12 69.80 31.41 -17.49
C PHE A 12 68.66 32.42 -17.64
N ILE A 13 68.86 33.57 -18.21
CA ILE A 13 67.81 34.55 -18.54
C ILE A 13 66.94 34.04 -19.71
N ALA A 14 67.54 33.36 -20.70
CA ALA A 14 66.83 32.82 -21.84
C ALA A 14 66.00 31.55 -21.41
N ILE A 15 66.46 30.75 -20.44
CA ILE A 15 65.73 29.57 -19.90
C ILE A 15 64.65 30.04 -18.93
N SER A 16 64.77 31.17 -18.24
CA SER A 16 63.74 31.73 -17.38
C SER A 16 62.61 32.46 -18.16
N LEU A 17 62.82 32.79 -19.42
CA LEU A 17 61.81 33.42 -20.29
C LEU A 17 60.96 32.42 -21.09
N THR A 18 61.28 31.12 -21.05
CA THR A 18 60.48 30.05 -21.74
C THR A 18 59.66 29.22 -20.84
N ALA A 19 59.51 29.52 -19.53
CA ALA A 19 58.83 28.69 -18.57
C ALA A 19 57.72 29.40 -17.77
N CYS A 20 57.36 30.64 -18.09
CA CYS A 20 56.14 31.25 -17.47
C CYS A 20 55.15 31.57 -18.58
N GLN A 21 54.23 30.61 -18.80
CA GLN A 21 52.96 30.93 -19.43
C GLN A 21 52.34 32.09 -18.63
N THR A 22 51.97 33.16 -19.27
CA THR A 22 51.25 34.28 -18.61
C THR A 22 49.92 33.76 -18.08
N ASP A 23 49.39 34.36 -17.04
CA ASP A 23 48.08 33.95 -16.50
C ASP A 23 46.99 34.05 -17.57
N ILE A 24 47.16 34.94 -18.54
CA ILE A 24 46.28 35.05 -19.70
C ILE A 24 46.37 33.78 -20.56
N GLU A 25 47.57 33.33 -20.93
CA GLU A 25 47.78 32.12 -21.74
C GLU A 25 47.29 30.87 -21.01
N LYS A 26 47.47 30.80 -19.68
CA LYS A 26 46.98 29.69 -18.87
C LYS A 26 45.46 29.64 -18.82
N LYS A 27 44.77 30.75 -18.54
CA LYS A 27 43.32 30.80 -18.51
C LYS A 27 42.70 30.42 -19.87
N GLU A 28 43.29 30.93 -20.97
CA GLU A 28 42.83 30.58 -22.32
C GLU A 28 43.05 29.10 -22.65
N SER A 29 44.19 28.53 -22.22
CA SER A 29 44.46 27.09 -22.37
C SER A 29 43.44 26.25 -21.66
N PHE A 30 43.10 26.57 -20.39
CA PHE A 30 42.05 25.86 -19.63
C PHE A 30 40.68 26.04 -20.26
N TYR A 31 40.32 27.24 -20.68
CA TYR A 31 39.04 27.49 -21.37
C TYR A 31 38.93 26.66 -22.66
N LYS A 32 40.00 26.65 -23.51
CA LYS A 32 40.02 25.86 -24.74
C LYS A 32 39.90 24.37 -24.50
N LYS A 33 40.56 23.83 -23.47
CA LYS A 33 40.39 22.42 -23.05
C LYS A 33 38.99 22.16 -22.59
N GLY A 34 38.41 23.03 -21.75
CA GLY A 34 37.04 22.95 -21.28
C GLY A 34 36.03 22.95 -22.42
N SER A 35 36.23 23.85 -23.44
CA SER A 35 35.40 23.86 -24.65
C SER A 35 35.51 22.55 -25.43
N THR A 36 36.75 22.07 -25.65
CA THR A 36 36.95 20.78 -26.35
C THR A 36 36.26 19.61 -25.64
N TYR A 37 36.36 19.52 -24.32
CA TYR A 37 35.67 18.50 -23.54
C TYR A 37 34.12 18.64 -23.61
N TYR A 38 33.61 19.88 -23.61
CA TYR A 38 32.19 20.15 -23.77
C TYR A 38 31.68 19.67 -25.13
N ASP A 39 32.41 19.98 -26.22
CA ASP A 39 32.06 19.55 -27.58
C ASP A 39 32.11 18.04 -27.74
N ASN A 40 33.03 17.37 -27.03
CA ASN A 40 33.17 15.92 -26.98
C ASN A 40 32.15 15.27 -26.01
N LYS A 41 31.23 16.04 -25.40
CA LYS A 41 30.24 15.59 -24.42
C LYS A 41 30.83 15.02 -23.12
N GLU A 42 32.10 15.34 -22.85
CA GLU A 42 32.81 14.94 -21.63
C GLU A 42 32.58 15.97 -20.51
N TYR A 43 31.33 16.20 -20.17
CA TYR A 43 30.87 17.35 -19.35
C TYR A 43 31.54 17.44 -17.96
N LYS A 44 31.86 16.34 -17.30
CA LYS A 44 32.58 16.38 -16.01
C LYS A 44 34.01 16.88 -16.13
N LYS A 45 34.71 16.52 -17.22
CA LYS A 45 36.06 17.04 -17.49
C LYS A 45 36.00 18.51 -17.90
N ALA A 46 35.03 18.89 -18.72
CA ALA A 46 34.78 20.28 -19.09
C ALA A 46 34.58 21.16 -17.85
N GLU A 47 33.79 20.74 -16.88
CA GLU A 47 33.55 21.46 -15.62
C GLU A 47 34.86 21.77 -14.88
N ILE A 48 35.74 20.77 -14.76
CA ILE A 48 37.03 20.92 -14.05
C ILE A 48 37.90 21.99 -14.76
N GLU A 49 38.07 21.89 -16.07
CA GLU A 49 38.92 22.80 -16.81
C GLU A 49 38.37 24.23 -16.82
N LEU A 50 37.03 24.39 -16.93
CA LEU A 50 36.40 25.71 -16.86
C LEU A 50 36.56 26.35 -15.47
N LYS A 51 36.45 25.56 -14.40
CA LYS A 51 36.71 26.04 -13.04
C LYS A 51 38.18 26.45 -12.86
N ASN A 52 39.13 25.70 -13.45
CA ASN A 52 40.54 26.08 -13.44
C ASN A 52 40.77 27.42 -14.15
N ALA A 53 40.10 27.67 -15.29
CA ALA A 53 40.17 28.98 -15.96
C ALA A 53 39.63 30.10 -15.06
N LEU A 54 38.53 29.88 -14.37
CA LEU A 54 37.88 30.83 -13.45
C LEU A 54 38.66 31.06 -12.15
N GLN A 55 39.50 30.12 -11.72
CA GLN A 55 40.44 30.33 -10.61
C GLN A 55 41.54 31.34 -10.97
N ILE A 56 41.96 31.36 -12.22
CA ILE A 56 42.97 32.32 -12.70
C ILE A 56 42.33 33.69 -12.94
N ASP A 57 41.18 33.72 -13.57
CA ASP A 57 40.45 34.96 -13.85
C ASP A 57 38.98 34.84 -13.37
N PRO A 58 38.67 35.30 -12.15
CA PRO A 58 37.31 35.28 -11.59
C PRO A 58 36.28 36.14 -12.33
N ASN A 59 36.70 36.92 -13.34
CA ASN A 59 35.81 37.75 -14.13
C ASN A 59 35.72 37.29 -15.60
N TYR A 60 36.17 36.05 -15.92
CA TYR A 60 36.16 35.50 -17.26
C TYR A 60 34.73 35.09 -17.68
N VAL A 61 33.97 36.03 -18.24
CA VAL A 61 32.55 35.89 -18.59
C VAL A 61 32.30 34.72 -19.55
N GLU A 62 33.14 34.52 -20.58
CA GLU A 62 33.02 33.45 -21.56
C GLU A 62 33.15 32.07 -20.91
N ALA A 63 34.04 31.93 -19.93
CA ALA A 63 34.18 30.67 -19.18
C ALA A 63 32.97 30.39 -18.29
N TYR A 64 32.38 31.43 -17.69
CA TYR A 64 31.10 31.28 -16.95
C TYR A 64 29.94 30.87 -17.86
N HIS A 65 29.82 31.48 -19.05
CA HIS A 65 28.78 31.08 -20.01
C HIS A 65 28.88 29.61 -20.39
N LEU A 66 30.08 29.15 -20.71
CA LEU A 66 30.28 27.74 -21.06
C LEU A 66 30.09 26.82 -19.87
N LEU A 67 30.49 27.25 -18.67
CA LEU A 67 30.24 26.49 -17.41
C LEU A 67 28.75 26.37 -17.12
N ALA A 68 27.96 27.44 -17.28
CA ALA A 68 26.52 27.39 -17.11
C ALA A 68 25.86 26.44 -18.12
N LYS A 69 26.22 26.51 -19.40
CA LYS A 69 25.77 25.57 -20.44
C LYS A 69 26.13 24.12 -20.10
N ASN A 70 27.36 23.90 -19.61
CA ASN A 70 27.83 22.57 -19.18
C ASN A 70 27.04 22.03 -17.99
N MET A 71 26.73 22.85 -16.99
CA MET A 71 25.91 22.48 -15.84
C MET A 71 24.50 22.10 -16.26
N LEU A 72 23.89 22.79 -17.23
CA LEU A 72 22.60 22.43 -17.79
C LEU A 72 22.62 21.05 -18.47
N LYS A 73 23.72 20.73 -19.20
CA LYS A 73 23.90 19.38 -19.78
C LYS A 73 24.06 18.27 -18.73
N LEU A 74 24.62 18.60 -17.57
CA LEU A 74 24.72 17.69 -16.41
C LEU A 74 23.44 17.61 -15.59
N GLY A 75 22.41 18.41 -15.89
CA GLY A 75 21.17 18.47 -15.12
C GLY A 75 21.25 19.33 -13.84
N ASN A 76 22.34 20.03 -13.62
CA ASN A 76 22.62 20.86 -12.44
C ASN A 76 21.99 22.26 -12.58
N ILE A 77 20.68 22.34 -12.69
CA ILE A 77 19.96 23.61 -12.98
C ILE A 77 20.24 24.69 -11.92
N LYS A 78 20.26 24.30 -10.64
CA LYS A 78 20.50 25.26 -9.53
C LYS A 78 21.87 25.92 -9.64
N ASP A 79 22.89 25.13 -9.98
CA ASP A 79 24.27 25.66 -10.12
C ASP A 79 24.42 26.52 -11.37
N ALA A 80 23.78 26.12 -12.48
CA ALA A 80 23.73 26.94 -13.69
C ALA A 80 23.10 28.31 -13.41
N LEU A 81 22.03 28.37 -12.64
CA LEU A 81 21.38 29.62 -12.25
C LEU A 81 22.31 30.51 -11.41
N ALA A 82 23.05 29.91 -10.47
CA ALA A 82 24.06 30.66 -9.68
C ALA A 82 25.16 31.24 -10.56
N VAL A 83 25.60 30.49 -11.58
CA VAL A 83 26.59 30.95 -12.55
C VAL A 83 26.07 32.10 -13.41
N TYR A 84 24.83 32.04 -13.92
CA TYR A 84 24.25 33.17 -14.68
C TYR A 84 24.08 34.41 -13.79
N ASN A 85 23.72 34.27 -12.52
CA ASN A 85 23.72 35.40 -11.58
C ASN A 85 25.11 35.98 -11.36
N LYS A 86 26.16 35.14 -11.34
CA LYS A 86 27.54 35.62 -11.25
C LYS A 86 27.93 36.43 -12.48
N ILE A 87 27.52 36.01 -13.70
CA ILE A 87 27.73 36.78 -14.91
C ILE A 87 27.10 38.18 -14.79
N ILE A 88 25.86 38.29 -14.30
CA ILE A 88 25.19 39.59 -14.11
C ILE A 88 25.90 40.49 -13.08
N GLN A 89 26.54 39.89 -12.07
CA GLN A 89 27.34 40.65 -11.10
C GLN A 89 28.60 41.25 -11.75
N ILE A 90 29.20 40.57 -12.74
CA ILE A 90 30.38 41.01 -13.46
C ILE A 90 29.98 41.98 -14.58
N ASP A 91 29.00 41.63 -15.36
CA ASP A 91 28.47 42.35 -16.51
C ASP A 91 26.94 42.43 -16.43
N LYS A 92 26.43 43.57 -15.93
CA LYS A 92 24.99 43.79 -15.75
C LYS A 92 24.23 43.85 -17.07
N ASP A 93 24.90 44.23 -18.13
CA ASP A 93 24.34 44.41 -19.45
C ASP A 93 24.38 43.13 -20.30
N ASN A 94 24.83 42.02 -19.74
CA ASN A 94 24.92 40.74 -20.43
C ASN A 94 23.57 40.22 -20.90
N ILE A 95 23.34 40.28 -22.18
CA ILE A 95 22.04 39.94 -22.82
C ILE A 95 21.71 38.46 -22.60
N GLU A 96 22.66 37.56 -22.89
CA GLU A 96 22.42 36.09 -22.74
C GLU A 96 22.09 35.72 -21.30
N ALA A 97 22.82 36.25 -20.32
CA ALA A 97 22.56 35.93 -18.92
C ALA A 97 21.20 36.45 -18.43
N ASN A 98 20.82 37.68 -18.80
CA ASN A 98 19.50 38.22 -18.48
C ASN A 98 18.37 37.38 -19.10
N LEU A 99 18.54 36.97 -20.38
CA LEU A 99 17.59 36.13 -21.08
C LEU A 99 17.42 34.76 -20.39
N LYS A 100 18.53 34.07 -20.09
CA LYS A 100 18.50 32.77 -19.43
C LYS A 100 17.93 32.83 -18.00
N LEU A 101 18.26 33.87 -17.24
CA LEU A 101 17.66 34.10 -15.93
C LEU A 101 16.16 34.35 -16.03
N ALA A 102 15.68 35.06 -17.05
CA ALA A 102 14.25 35.27 -17.29
C ALA A 102 13.52 33.96 -17.60
N GLU A 103 14.12 33.08 -18.41
CA GLU A 103 13.58 31.74 -18.69
C GLU A 103 13.42 30.93 -17.41
N PHE A 104 14.42 30.90 -16.52
CA PHE A 104 14.33 30.19 -15.24
C PHE A 104 13.29 30.78 -14.27
N LEU A 105 13.23 32.12 -14.23
CA LEU A 105 12.21 32.80 -13.40
C LEU A 105 10.81 32.47 -13.89
N LEU A 106 10.62 32.41 -15.21
CA LEU A 106 9.32 31.99 -15.79
C LEU A 106 8.97 30.55 -15.45
N LEU A 107 9.91 29.62 -15.56
CA LEU A 107 9.71 28.22 -15.15
C LEU A 107 9.33 28.10 -13.67
N SER A 108 9.88 28.96 -12.82
CA SER A 108 9.57 29.05 -11.38
C SER A 108 8.30 29.86 -11.08
N LYS A 109 7.54 30.27 -12.10
CA LYS A 109 6.34 31.11 -12.03
C LYS A 109 6.56 32.52 -11.44
N ASN A 110 7.81 32.98 -11.40
CA ASN A 110 8.18 34.33 -10.97
C ASN A 110 8.11 35.30 -12.16
N THR A 111 6.89 35.62 -12.57
CA THR A 111 6.60 36.35 -13.83
C THR A 111 7.04 37.81 -13.84
N GLU A 112 6.95 38.54 -12.71
CA GLU A 112 7.38 39.94 -12.59
C GLU A 112 8.90 40.10 -12.79
N PRO A 113 9.75 39.42 -12.00
CA PRO A 113 11.20 39.51 -12.21
C PRO A 113 11.65 39.01 -13.60
N ALA A 114 10.96 38.01 -14.17
CA ALA A 114 11.21 37.56 -15.53
C ALA A 114 10.92 38.67 -16.56
N MET A 115 9.81 39.39 -16.41
CA MET A 115 9.41 40.47 -17.30
C MET A 115 10.42 41.64 -17.23
N GLU A 116 10.90 42.02 -16.04
CA GLU A 116 11.92 43.07 -15.89
C GLU A 116 13.17 42.76 -16.71
N LYS A 117 13.66 41.52 -16.62
CA LYS A 117 14.85 41.09 -17.40
C LYS A 117 14.58 41.08 -18.91
N ILE A 118 13.41 40.65 -19.34
CA ILE A 118 13.02 40.59 -20.74
C ILE A 118 12.83 41.99 -21.31
N VAL A 119 12.25 42.94 -20.56
CA VAL A 119 12.16 44.34 -20.98
C VAL A 119 13.54 44.90 -21.21
N PHE A 120 14.49 44.67 -20.26
CA PHE A 120 15.89 45.10 -20.42
C PHE A 120 16.53 44.52 -21.70
N VAL A 121 16.34 43.21 -21.96
CA VAL A 121 16.89 42.57 -23.19
C VAL A 121 16.30 43.23 -24.46
N LEU A 122 14.95 43.44 -24.47
CA LEU A 122 14.27 44.03 -25.63
C LEU A 122 14.54 45.53 -25.83
N GLU A 123 14.94 46.27 -24.80
CA GLU A 123 15.42 47.63 -24.92
C GLU A 123 16.76 47.70 -25.68
N LYS A 124 17.62 46.70 -25.46
CA LYS A 124 18.91 46.61 -26.15
C LYS A 124 18.76 45.96 -27.53
N GLU A 125 17.96 44.91 -27.62
CA GLU A 125 17.75 44.10 -28.82
C GLU A 125 16.23 43.95 -29.11
N PRO A 126 15.58 44.95 -29.71
CA PRO A 126 14.12 44.95 -29.93
C PRO A 126 13.60 43.80 -30.80
N LYS A 127 14.46 43.19 -31.62
CA LYS A 127 14.12 42.06 -32.51
C LYS A 127 14.64 40.71 -32.01
N ASN A 128 15.03 40.61 -30.75
CA ASN A 128 15.47 39.35 -30.18
C ASN A 128 14.27 38.39 -30.05
N ILE A 129 14.21 37.43 -30.95
CA ILE A 129 13.09 36.47 -31.03
C ILE A 129 12.95 35.62 -29.76
N GLU A 130 14.07 35.19 -29.15
CA GLU A 130 14.03 34.41 -27.90
C GLU A 130 13.41 35.22 -26.76
N ALA A 131 13.79 36.49 -26.62
CA ALA A 131 13.25 37.39 -25.62
C ALA A 131 11.75 37.68 -25.86
N LEU A 132 11.33 37.85 -27.13
CA LEU A 132 9.93 38.00 -27.48
C LEU A 132 9.14 36.73 -27.14
N HIS A 133 9.69 35.54 -27.38
CA HIS A 133 9.05 34.29 -26.96
C HIS A 133 8.84 34.22 -25.45
N VAL A 134 9.86 34.54 -24.65
CA VAL A 134 9.75 34.57 -23.19
C VAL A 134 8.70 35.60 -22.74
N LYS A 135 8.66 36.80 -23.35
CA LYS A 135 7.63 37.82 -23.09
C LYS A 135 6.23 37.32 -23.37
N ALA A 136 6.02 36.66 -24.50
CA ALA A 136 4.74 36.08 -24.87
C ALA A 136 4.34 34.97 -23.90
N GLN A 137 5.25 34.10 -23.49
CA GLN A 137 5.00 33.05 -22.52
C GLN A 137 4.64 33.59 -21.11
N ILE A 138 5.27 34.72 -20.70
CA ILE A 138 4.87 35.41 -19.45
C ILE A 138 3.43 35.90 -19.57
N PHE A 139 3.03 36.48 -20.70
CA PHE A 139 1.64 36.87 -20.90
C PHE A 139 0.70 35.68 -20.95
N MET A 140 1.09 34.57 -21.58
CA MET A 140 0.32 33.31 -21.55
C MET A 140 0.10 32.78 -20.12
N GLN A 141 1.15 32.82 -19.27
CA GLN A 141 1.05 32.37 -17.90
C GLN A 141 0.18 33.29 -17.02
N LYS A 142 0.10 34.59 -17.36
CA LYS A 142 -0.79 35.57 -16.73
C LYS A 142 -2.20 35.60 -17.34
N GLU A 143 -2.48 34.72 -18.30
CA GLU A 143 -3.74 34.66 -19.04
C GLU A 143 -4.06 35.94 -19.85
N PHE A 144 -3.03 36.77 -20.16
CA PHE A 144 -3.15 37.95 -21.00
C PHE A 144 -3.04 37.57 -22.49
N PHE A 145 -4.00 36.75 -22.96
CA PHE A 145 -3.93 36.10 -24.27
C PHE A 145 -3.80 37.10 -25.45
N ASP A 146 -4.51 38.21 -25.42
CA ASP A 146 -4.42 39.21 -26.48
C ASP A 146 -3.02 39.87 -26.56
N LYS A 147 -2.38 40.11 -25.39
CA LYS A 147 -1.02 40.62 -25.35
C LYS A 147 0.01 39.60 -25.83
N ALA A 148 -0.19 38.31 -25.44
CA ALA A 148 0.65 37.22 -25.94
C ALA A 148 0.54 37.08 -27.44
N PHE A 149 -0.67 37.14 -27.98
CA PHE A 149 -0.95 37.05 -29.41
C PHE A 149 -0.23 38.18 -30.20
N ALA A 150 -0.35 39.42 -29.78
CA ALA A 150 0.33 40.56 -30.41
C ALA A 150 1.89 40.42 -30.39
N VAL A 151 2.47 39.83 -29.34
CA VAL A 151 3.90 39.56 -29.32
C VAL A 151 4.26 38.45 -30.32
N TYR A 152 3.44 37.40 -30.44
CA TYR A 152 3.69 36.35 -31.45
C TYR A 152 3.50 36.90 -32.87
N GLU A 153 2.59 37.83 -33.14
CA GLU A 153 2.50 38.57 -34.42
C GLU A 153 3.84 39.32 -34.69
N THR A 154 4.38 40.02 -33.69
CA THR A 154 5.68 40.70 -33.82
C THR A 154 6.81 39.70 -34.17
N ILE A 155 6.79 38.49 -33.60
CA ILE A 155 7.75 37.44 -33.95
C ILE A 155 7.58 37.06 -35.44
N LEU A 156 6.35 36.88 -35.91
CA LEU A 156 6.07 36.49 -37.29
C LEU A 156 6.39 37.61 -38.30
N ASP A 157 6.35 38.87 -37.88
CA ASP A 157 6.83 40.00 -38.69
C ASP A 157 8.35 39.96 -38.87
N ILE A 158 9.08 39.40 -37.90
CA ILE A 158 10.55 39.24 -37.96
C ILE A 158 10.96 37.96 -38.71
N ASP A 159 10.25 36.84 -38.36
CA ASP A 159 10.44 35.51 -38.94
C ASP A 159 9.06 34.88 -39.22
N SER A 160 8.56 35.02 -40.45
CA SER A 160 7.26 34.55 -40.90
C SER A 160 7.07 33.02 -40.82
N ASN A 161 8.20 32.29 -40.68
CA ASN A 161 8.24 30.82 -40.60
C ASN A 161 8.48 30.30 -39.19
N ASN A 162 8.35 31.15 -38.18
CA ASN A 162 8.59 30.78 -36.79
C ASN A 162 7.52 29.80 -36.28
N ILE A 163 7.80 28.52 -36.40
CA ILE A 163 6.88 27.42 -36.02
C ILE A 163 6.40 27.56 -34.59
N PRO A 164 7.27 27.80 -33.56
CA PRO A 164 6.79 27.98 -32.18
C PRO A 164 5.79 29.13 -32.00
N ALA A 165 5.98 30.25 -32.68
CA ALA A 165 5.02 31.37 -32.62
C ALA A 165 3.66 30.97 -33.22
N ILE A 166 3.66 30.35 -34.40
CA ILE A 166 2.42 29.86 -35.07
C ILE A 166 1.68 28.90 -34.17
N GLN A 167 2.36 27.93 -33.54
CA GLN A 167 1.75 26.93 -32.65
C GLN A 167 1.17 27.54 -31.38
N ASN A 168 1.85 28.54 -30.79
CA ASN A 168 1.33 29.22 -29.61
C ASN A 168 0.13 30.14 -29.94
N MET A 169 0.11 30.76 -31.10
CA MET A 169 -1.07 31.51 -31.60
C MET A 169 -2.26 30.55 -31.81
N ALA A 170 -2.03 29.36 -32.36
CA ALA A 170 -3.05 28.32 -32.47
C ALA A 170 -3.60 27.91 -31.10
N LYS A 171 -2.72 27.76 -30.09
CA LYS A 171 -3.14 27.48 -28.71
C LYS A 171 -4.00 28.58 -28.12
N ILE A 172 -3.70 29.86 -28.39
CA ILE A 172 -4.54 31.00 -27.96
C ILE A 172 -5.93 30.93 -28.63
N HIS A 173 -5.99 30.64 -29.93
CA HIS A 173 -7.27 30.45 -30.62
C HIS A 173 -8.08 29.28 -30.02
N ALA A 174 -7.43 28.17 -29.71
CA ALA A 174 -8.11 27.03 -29.08
C ALA A 174 -8.70 27.37 -27.69
N ILE A 175 -7.94 28.10 -26.86
CA ILE A 175 -8.41 28.63 -25.56
C ILE A 175 -9.60 29.60 -25.78
N GLY A 176 -9.50 30.45 -26.76
CA GLY A 176 -10.55 31.41 -27.14
C GLY A 176 -11.78 30.80 -27.85
N LYS A 177 -11.86 29.45 -27.87
CA LYS A 177 -12.95 28.68 -28.53
C LYS A 177 -13.11 29.01 -30.03
N ARG A 178 -12.01 29.23 -30.72
CA ARG A 178 -11.90 29.44 -32.16
C ARG A 178 -11.17 28.25 -32.80
N PRO A 179 -11.82 27.08 -32.92
CA PRO A 179 -11.17 25.86 -33.33
C PRO A 179 -10.70 25.84 -34.79
N ASP A 180 -11.38 26.53 -35.67
CA ASP A 180 -11.04 26.51 -37.10
C ASP A 180 -9.76 27.32 -37.37
N GLU A 181 -9.58 28.46 -36.71
CA GLU A 181 -8.39 29.28 -36.77
C GLU A 181 -7.19 28.55 -36.12
N ALA A 182 -7.44 27.84 -35.02
CA ALA A 182 -6.42 27.01 -34.37
C ALA A 182 -5.93 25.88 -35.31
N GLU A 183 -6.88 25.16 -35.94
CA GLU A 183 -6.58 24.08 -36.88
C GLU A 183 -5.79 24.60 -38.09
N ALA A 184 -6.21 25.77 -38.66
CA ALA A 184 -5.51 26.36 -39.78
C ALA A 184 -4.06 26.74 -39.50
N LEU A 185 -3.76 27.30 -38.32
CA LEU A 185 -2.40 27.62 -37.89
C LEU A 185 -1.55 26.38 -37.64
N LEU A 186 -2.10 25.34 -37.03
CA LEU A 186 -1.39 24.08 -36.80
C LEU A 186 -1.07 23.38 -38.12
N LEU A 187 -1.98 23.40 -39.07
CA LEU A 187 -1.70 22.91 -40.42
C LEU A 187 -0.62 23.73 -41.13
N LYS A 188 -0.65 25.08 -41.02
CA LYS A 188 0.39 25.94 -41.52
C LYS A 188 1.78 25.56 -40.93
N ALA A 189 1.85 25.35 -39.61
CA ALA A 189 3.09 24.92 -38.95
C ALA A 189 3.66 23.64 -39.57
N ILE A 190 2.77 22.65 -39.85
CA ILE A 190 3.17 21.37 -40.43
C ILE A 190 3.68 21.54 -41.87
N THR A 191 3.14 22.49 -42.65
CA THR A 191 3.67 22.72 -44.02
C THR A 191 5.09 23.27 -44.06
N LEU A 192 5.54 23.89 -42.95
CA LEU A 192 6.90 24.43 -42.82
C LEU A 192 7.94 23.35 -42.50
N ASP A 193 7.52 22.28 -41.81
CA ASP A 193 8.42 21.16 -41.47
C ASP A 193 7.55 19.87 -41.32
N ASP A 194 7.20 19.28 -42.46
CA ASP A 194 6.22 18.21 -42.56
C ASP A 194 6.81 16.83 -42.15
N LYS A 195 8.14 16.70 -42.09
CA LYS A 195 8.83 15.48 -41.64
C LYS A 195 9.02 15.43 -40.12
N ASN A 196 8.92 16.57 -39.47
CA ASN A 196 9.16 16.67 -38.04
C ASN A 196 7.89 16.28 -37.25
N LEU A 197 7.91 15.10 -36.65
CA LEU A 197 6.80 14.59 -35.83
C LEU A 197 6.43 15.56 -34.71
N GLN A 198 7.42 16.25 -34.10
CA GLN A 198 7.16 17.18 -32.99
C GLN A 198 6.34 18.41 -33.43
N VAL A 199 6.48 18.84 -34.67
CA VAL A 199 5.65 19.93 -35.23
C VAL A 199 4.21 19.50 -35.43
N ARG A 200 3.96 18.21 -35.66
CA ARG A 200 2.63 17.62 -35.87
C ARG A 200 1.91 17.29 -34.57
N MET A 201 2.66 17.08 -33.47
CA MET A 201 2.08 16.69 -32.17
C MET A 201 1.01 17.66 -31.60
N PRO A 202 1.15 19.01 -31.69
CA PRO A 202 0.11 19.92 -31.23
C PRO A 202 -1.23 19.73 -31.98
N LEU A 203 -1.20 19.44 -33.29
CA LEU A 203 -2.43 19.16 -34.06
C LEU A 203 -3.08 17.85 -33.64
N ILE A 204 -2.27 16.81 -33.42
CA ILE A 204 -2.74 15.52 -32.90
C ILE A 204 -3.40 15.72 -31.53
N GLY A 205 -2.74 16.43 -30.61
CA GLY A 205 -3.30 16.76 -29.29
C GLY A 205 -4.62 17.54 -29.37
N PHE A 206 -4.68 18.50 -30.27
CA PHE A 206 -5.89 19.28 -30.53
C PHE A 206 -7.06 18.42 -31.01
N TYR A 207 -6.83 17.48 -31.94
CA TYR A 207 -7.86 16.56 -32.40
C TYR A 207 -8.29 15.56 -31.32
N ILE A 208 -7.37 15.07 -30.48
CA ILE A 208 -7.70 14.20 -29.32
C ILE A 208 -8.65 14.95 -28.38
N GLN A 209 -8.33 16.21 -28.05
CA GLN A 209 -9.15 17.03 -27.15
C GLN A 209 -10.55 17.27 -27.71
N GLN A 210 -10.70 17.33 -29.03
CA GLN A 210 -12.00 17.49 -29.69
C GLN A 210 -12.72 16.16 -29.96
N GLY A 211 -12.13 15.01 -29.63
CA GLY A 211 -12.68 13.70 -29.93
C GLY A 211 -12.69 13.32 -31.42
N LYS A 212 -11.94 14.05 -32.27
CA LYS A 212 -11.86 13.82 -33.73
C LYS A 212 -10.85 12.71 -34.03
N LEU A 213 -11.15 11.47 -33.61
CA LEU A 213 -10.19 10.35 -33.64
C LEU A 213 -9.76 9.95 -35.06
N GLU A 214 -10.64 10.09 -36.07
CA GLU A 214 -10.28 9.83 -37.46
C GLU A 214 -9.18 10.79 -37.98
N LYS A 215 -9.26 12.07 -37.60
CA LYS A 215 -8.23 13.05 -37.92
C LYS A 215 -6.91 12.77 -37.19
N VAL A 216 -6.96 12.21 -35.97
CA VAL A 216 -5.75 11.77 -35.25
C VAL A 216 -5.05 10.64 -36.03
N GLU A 217 -5.81 9.64 -36.45
CA GLU A 217 -5.29 8.52 -37.26
C GLU A 217 -4.67 9.00 -38.56
N ASP A 218 -5.36 9.88 -39.30
CA ASP A 218 -4.85 10.47 -40.54
C ASP A 218 -3.53 11.20 -40.31
N GLN A 219 -3.43 12.05 -39.27
CA GLN A 219 -2.18 12.75 -38.98
C GLN A 219 -1.01 11.85 -38.61
N LEU A 220 -1.27 10.75 -37.90
CA LEU A 220 -0.23 9.75 -37.59
C LEU A 220 0.20 8.98 -38.85
N GLN A 221 -0.73 8.61 -39.73
CA GLN A 221 -0.42 7.96 -41.00
C GLN A 221 0.36 8.87 -41.95
N GLN A 222 0.02 10.16 -42.00
CA GLN A 222 0.77 11.13 -42.78
C GLN A 222 2.19 11.33 -42.22
N ALA A 223 2.37 11.36 -40.90
CA ALA A 223 3.70 11.42 -40.28
C ALA A 223 4.55 10.21 -40.72
N ILE A 224 4.00 9.03 -40.73
CA ILE A 224 4.67 7.79 -41.18
C ILE A 224 4.98 7.86 -42.69
N LYS A 225 4.03 8.37 -43.49
CA LYS A 225 4.24 8.52 -44.93
C LYS A 225 5.38 9.48 -45.25
N ASN A 226 5.50 10.57 -44.50
CA ASN A 226 6.53 11.62 -44.71
C ASN A 226 7.90 11.21 -44.14
N SER A 227 7.92 10.36 -43.12
CA SER A 227 9.14 9.83 -42.50
C SER A 227 8.94 8.34 -42.10
N PRO A 228 9.03 7.40 -43.07
CA PRO A 228 8.77 5.97 -42.81
C PRO A 228 9.77 5.33 -41.81
N GLU A 229 10.98 5.90 -41.70
CA GLU A 229 12.02 5.49 -40.78
C GLU A 229 11.82 6.01 -39.34
N ASN A 230 10.84 6.89 -39.14
CA ASN A 230 10.54 7.43 -37.81
C ASN A 230 9.75 6.40 -36.98
N PHE A 231 10.46 5.59 -36.19
CA PHE A 231 9.82 4.58 -35.35
C PHE A 231 8.87 5.16 -34.29
N GLU A 232 9.06 6.43 -33.88
CA GLU A 232 8.17 7.07 -32.89
C GLU A 232 6.78 7.31 -33.45
N ALA A 233 6.65 7.66 -34.72
CA ALA A 233 5.34 7.80 -35.37
C ALA A 233 4.56 6.47 -35.38
N HIS A 234 5.25 5.37 -35.67
CA HIS A 234 4.66 4.03 -35.60
C HIS A 234 4.25 3.63 -34.17
N ILE A 235 5.08 3.97 -33.16
CA ILE A 235 4.73 3.72 -31.75
C ILE A 235 3.49 4.52 -31.35
N LEU A 236 3.40 5.80 -31.74
CA LEU A 236 2.22 6.63 -31.43
C LEU A 236 0.95 6.07 -32.09
N LEU A 237 1.06 5.58 -33.33
CA LEU A 237 -0.05 4.91 -34.01
C LEU A 237 -0.46 3.61 -33.30
N GLY A 238 0.52 2.82 -32.83
CA GLY A 238 0.29 1.62 -32.01
C GLY A 238 -0.43 1.93 -30.72
N ASN A 239 0.03 2.95 -29.99
CA ASN A 239 -0.63 3.42 -28.76
C ASN A 239 -2.07 3.92 -29.02
N PHE A 240 -2.26 4.62 -30.12
CA PHE A 240 -3.59 5.10 -30.53
C PHE A 240 -4.56 3.95 -30.77
N TYR A 241 -4.14 2.91 -31.52
CA TYR A 241 -4.98 1.74 -31.77
C TYR A 241 -5.20 0.90 -30.51
N HIS A 242 -4.19 0.74 -29.67
CA HIS A 242 -4.31 0.03 -28.39
C HIS A 242 -5.36 0.67 -27.46
N ASN A 243 -5.33 2.00 -27.36
CA ASN A 243 -6.33 2.76 -26.57
C ASN A 243 -7.76 2.59 -27.10
N GLN A 244 -7.90 2.32 -28.39
CA GLN A 244 -9.19 2.03 -29.02
C GLN A 244 -9.54 0.53 -29.00
N LYS A 245 -8.73 -0.32 -28.36
CA LYS A 245 -8.89 -1.78 -28.31
C LYS A 245 -8.83 -2.45 -29.69
N LYS A 246 -8.21 -1.81 -30.68
CA LYS A 246 -7.95 -2.35 -32.02
C LYS A 246 -6.60 -3.10 -32.00
N ASN A 247 -6.56 -4.26 -31.34
CA ASN A 247 -5.31 -4.93 -30.99
C ASN A 247 -4.49 -5.36 -32.22
N ASP A 248 -5.12 -5.86 -33.29
CA ASP A 248 -4.41 -6.29 -34.51
C ASP A 248 -3.69 -5.12 -35.20
N LEU A 249 -4.32 -3.95 -35.26
CA LEU A 249 -3.73 -2.75 -35.83
C LEU A 249 -2.61 -2.20 -34.93
N ALA A 250 -2.80 -2.28 -33.62
CA ALA A 250 -1.78 -1.89 -32.65
C ALA A 250 -0.53 -2.76 -32.79
N GLU A 251 -0.69 -4.08 -32.85
CA GLU A 251 0.41 -5.04 -33.07
C GLU A 251 1.16 -4.73 -34.38
N ALA A 252 0.44 -4.55 -35.47
CA ALA A 252 1.04 -4.22 -36.77
C ALA A 252 1.85 -2.91 -36.69
N ALA A 253 1.35 -1.89 -36.05
CA ALA A 253 2.04 -0.62 -35.89
C ALA A 253 3.32 -0.74 -35.03
N TYR A 254 3.27 -1.48 -33.90
CA TYR A 254 4.46 -1.74 -33.10
C TYR A 254 5.52 -2.56 -33.85
N LEU A 255 5.12 -3.59 -34.60
CA LEU A 255 6.05 -4.35 -35.43
C LEU A 255 6.66 -3.49 -36.53
N ASN A 256 5.90 -2.58 -37.13
CA ASN A 256 6.44 -1.62 -38.10
C ASN A 256 7.41 -0.62 -37.45
N SER A 257 7.22 -0.24 -36.16
CA SER A 257 8.21 0.59 -35.46
C SER A 257 9.57 -0.11 -35.31
N ILE A 258 9.57 -1.43 -35.11
CA ILE A 258 10.79 -2.24 -35.04
C ILE A 258 11.45 -2.32 -36.43
N LYS A 259 10.65 -2.49 -37.50
CA LYS A 259 11.17 -2.51 -38.88
C LYS A 259 11.75 -1.16 -39.29
N ALA A 260 11.15 -0.06 -38.86
CA ALA A 260 11.62 1.29 -39.14
C ALA A 260 13.00 1.59 -38.52
N SER A 261 13.31 0.97 -37.38
CA SER A 261 14.61 1.11 -36.73
C SER A 261 15.02 -0.19 -36.01
N PRO A 262 15.56 -1.19 -36.73
CA PRO A 262 15.87 -2.52 -36.18
C PRO A 262 16.94 -2.52 -35.07
N SER A 263 17.80 -1.51 -35.06
CA SER A 263 18.87 -1.35 -34.05
C SER A 263 18.46 -0.49 -32.84
N ALA A 264 17.26 0.04 -32.84
CA ALA A 264 16.80 0.86 -31.74
C ALA A 264 16.18 0.00 -30.64
N LEU A 265 16.59 0.24 -29.39
CA LEU A 265 16.09 -0.47 -28.23
C LEU A 265 14.61 -0.14 -27.91
N LYS A 266 14.23 1.14 -28.03
CA LYS A 266 12.92 1.65 -27.64
C LYS A 266 11.74 0.94 -28.31
N PRO A 267 11.71 0.68 -29.63
CA PRO A 267 10.63 -0.05 -30.27
C PRO A 267 10.41 -1.47 -29.72
N LEU A 268 11.52 -2.20 -29.46
CA LEU A 268 11.45 -3.55 -28.89
C LEU A 268 10.89 -3.54 -27.47
N MET A 269 11.34 -2.61 -26.63
CA MET A 269 10.85 -2.48 -25.26
C MET A 269 9.37 -2.10 -25.21
N ILE A 270 8.91 -1.20 -26.07
CA ILE A 270 7.50 -0.80 -26.16
C ILE A 270 6.63 -1.97 -26.68
N ALA A 271 7.09 -2.69 -27.69
CA ALA A 271 6.38 -3.87 -28.19
C ALA A 271 6.28 -4.98 -27.13
N ALA A 272 7.36 -5.19 -26.35
CA ALA A 272 7.35 -6.14 -25.23
C ALA A 272 6.33 -5.75 -24.16
N ASP A 273 6.30 -4.47 -23.73
CA ASP A 273 5.31 -3.95 -22.78
C ASP A 273 3.87 -4.07 -23.30
N TYR A 274 3.66 -3.84 -24.61
CA TYR A 274 2.36 -4.05 -25.22
C TYR A 274 1.94 -5.53 -25.16
N TYR A 275 2.81 -6.46 -25.55
CA TYR A 275 2.50 -7.90 -25.51
C TYR A 275 2.23 -8.39 -24.09
N ASP A 276 2.98 -7.87 -23.10
CA ASP A 276 2.73 -8.16 -21.69
C ASP A 276 1.32 -7.71 -21.26
N LYS A 277 0.93 -6.49 -21.61
CA LYS A 277 -0.41 -5.93 -21.30
C LYS A 277 -1.56 -6.70 -21.94
N VAL A 278 -1.35 -7.30 -23.11
CA VAL A 278 -2.38 -8.11 -23.78
C VAL A 278 -2.26 -9.61 -23.45
N ASN A 279 -1.50 -9.98 -22.41
CA ASN A 279 -1.26 -11.34 -21.93
C ASN A 279 -0.61 -12.29 -22.97
N SER A 280 0.15 -11.75 -23.92
CA SER A 280 0.93 -12.53 -24.89
C SER A 280 2.37 -12.71 -24.42
N GLN A 281 2.55 -13.50 -23.35
CA GLN A 281 3.82 -13.62 -22.62
C GLN A 281 5.00 -14.07 -23.49
N ASP A 282 4.78 -15.05 -24.40
CA ASP A 282 5.83 -15.57 -25.29
C ASP A 282 6.35 -14.48 -26.22
N LYS A 283 5.43 -13.68 -26.83
CA LYS A 283 5.81 -12.57 -27.70
C LYS A 283 6.50 -11.45 -26.90
N ALA A 284 6.06 -11.17 -25.68
CA ALA A 284 6.72 -10.20 -24.82
C ALA A 284 8.17 -10.62 -24.53
N LEU A 285 8.38 -11.88 -24.13
CA LEU A 285 9.71 -12.45 -23.86
C LEU A 285 10.61 -12.44 -25.10
N GLU A 286 10.06 -12.75 -26.27
CA GLU A 286 10.79 -12.65 -27.54
C GLU A 286 11.32 -11.23 -27.78
N MET A 287 10.49 -10.21 -27.59
CA MET A 287 10.90 -8.82 -27.79
C MET A 287 11.93 -8.38 -26.76
N TYR A 288 11.75 -8.75 -25.47
CA TYR A 288 12.74 -8.50 -24.43
C TYR A 288 14.08 -9.19 -24.71
N THR A 289 14.07 -10.42 -25.22
CA THR A 289 15.29 -11.15 -25.58
C THR A 289 16.02 -10.46 -26.74
N LYS A 290 15.30 -10.01 -27.77
CA LYS A 290 15.86 -9.21 -28.86
C LYS A 290 16.47 -7.90 -28.34
N ALA A 291 15.77 -7.19 -27.45
CA ALA A 291 16.27 -5.97 -26.81
C ALA A 291 17.57 -6.22 -26.03
N ALA A 292 17.63 -7.29 -25.23
CA ALA A 292 18.83 -7.68 -24.51
C ALA A 292 20.00 -8.06 -25.45
N SER A 293 19.69 -8.63 -26.62
CA SER A 293 20.73 -8.97 -27.61
C SER A 293 21.34 -7.76 -28.27
N LEU A 294 20.60 -6.65 -28.42
CA LEU A 294 21.13 -5.38 -28.93
C LEU A 294 22.11 -4.71 -27.94
N GLU A 295 21.77 -4.76 -26.66
CA GLU A 295 22.53 -4.12 -25.59
C GLU A 295 22.73 -5.09 -24.41
N PRO A 296 23.60 -6.10 -24.54
CA PRO A 296 23.75 -7.16 -23.51
C PRO A 296 24.19 -6.64 -22.12
N ASP A 297 24.94 -5.54 -22.09
CA ASP A 297 25.43 -4.93 -20.86
C ASP A 297 24.51 -3.81 -20.30
N ASN A 298 23.38 -3.56 -20.95
CA ASN A 298 22.40 -2.60 -20.45
C ASN A 298 21.65 -3.14 -19.25
N ILE A 299 22.08 -2.74 -18.07
CA ILE A 299 21.52 -3.19 -16.80
C ILE A 299 20.04 -2.81 -16.64
N SER A 300 19.61 -1.69 -17.22
CA SER A 300 18.20 -1.28 -17.16
C SER A 300 17.30 -2.24 -17.95
N VAL A 301 17.77 -2.70 -19.12
CA VAL A 301 17.06 -3.71 -19.91
C VAL A 301 16.98 -5.03 -19.14
N GLN A 302 18.10 -5.49 -18.59
CA GLN A 302 18.14 -6.71 -17.80
C GLN A 302 17.22 -6.63 -16.57
N GLU A 303 17.19 -5.49 -15.87
CA GLU A 303 16.29 -5.28 -14.71
C GLU A 303 14.82 -5.34 -15.15
N THR A 304 14.47 -4.74 -16.29
CA THR A 304 13.11 -4.80 -16.84
C THR A 304 12.70 -6.24 -17.15
N ILE A 305 13.59 -7.05 -17.73
CA ILE A 305 13.34 -8.47 -18.00
C ILE A 305 13.19 -9.26 -16.69
N ALA A 306 14.03 -9.00 -15.69
CA ALA A 306 13.88 -9.63 -14.37
C ALA A 306 12.53 -9.29 -13.72
N ARG A 307 12.07 -8.06 -13.86
CA ARG A 307 10.77 -7.62 -13.38
C ARG A 307 9.61 -8.27 -14.13
N PHE A 308 9.75 -8.46 -15.43
CA PHE A 308 8.79 -9.23 -16.25
C PHE A 308 8.68 -10.68 -15.73
N HIS A 309 9.79 -11.40 -15.54
CA HIS A 309 9.77 -12.76 -14.96
C HIS A 309 9.13 -12.76 -13.56
N TYR A 310 9.47 -11.81 -12.71
CA TYR A 310 8.88 -11.69 -11.37
C TYR A 310 7.35 -11.49 -11.42
N SER A 311 6.86 -10.61 -12.31
CA SER A 311 5.41 -10.34 -12.44
C SER A 311 4.63 -11.58 -12.91
N HIS A 312 5.27 -12.48 -13.68
CA HIS A 312 4.72 -13.74 -14.12
C HIS A 312 5.03 -14.93 -13.20
N LYS A 313 5.54 -14.66 -11.98
CA LYS A 313 5.87 -15.67 -10.96
C LYS A 313 7.00 -16.63 -11.35
N ASP A 314 7.77 -16.32 -12.38
CA ASP A 314 9.01 -17.01 -12.71
C ASP A 314 10.15 -16.44 -11.86
N ILE A 315 10.14 -16.86 -10.60
CA ILE A 315 11.04 -16.36 -9.56
C ILE A 315 12.48 -16.81 -9.82
N GLU A 316 12.67 -17.99 -10.42
CA GLU A 316 14.00 -18.53 -10.72
C GLU A 316 14.72 -17.66 -11.74
N SER A 317 14.10 -17.40 -12.89
CA SER A 317 14.68 -16.54 -13.94
C SER A 317 14.91 -15.11 -13.43
N ALA A 318 13.96 -14.55 -12.68
CA ALA A 318 14.11 -13.22 -12.07
C ALA A 318 15.35 -13.19 -11.14
N ASN A 319 15.50 -14.16 -10.24
CA ASN A 319 16.64 -14.25 -9.32
C ASN A 319 17.99 -14.41 -10.06
N LYS A 320 18.03 -15.21 -11.13
CA LYS A 320 19.24 -15.41 -11.93
C LYS A 320 19.73 -14.09 -12.54
N ILE A 321 18.81 -13.34 -13.15
CA ILE A 321 19.14 -12.04 -13.78
C ILE A 321 19.56 -11.01 -12.71
N ILE A 322 18.81 -10.91 -11.61
CA ILE A 322 19.12 -9.97 -10.52
C ILE A 322 20.47 -10.28 -9.89
N SER A 323 20.81 -11.56 -9.69
CA SER A 323 22.11 -11.96 -9.16
C SER A 323 23.25 -11.57 -10.11
N ALA A 324 23.07 -11.72 -11.41
CA ALA A 324 24.03 -11.28 -12.42
C ALA A 324 24.21 -9.75 -12.43
N ILE A 325 23.13 -8.99 -12.29
CA ILE A 325 23.19 -7.52 -12.15
C ILE A 325 23.97 -7.13 -10.89
N LEU A 326 23.64 -7.71 -9.75
CA LEU A 326 24.22 -7.37 -8.46
C LEU A 326 25.68 -7.81 -8.34
N SER A 327 26.11 -8.86 -9.06
CA SER A 327 27.53 -9.24 -9.14
C SER A 327 28.38 -8.18 -9.85
N LYS A 328 27.82 -7.51 -10.89
CA LYS A 328 28.49 -6.43 -11.64
C LYS A 328 28.36 -5.07 -10.92
N ARG A 329 27.23 -4.79 -10.33
CA ARG A 329 26.88 -3.53 -9.64
C ARG A 329 26.12 -3.78 -8.33
N PRO A 330 26.85 -4.10 -7.24
CA PRO A 330 26.24 -4.44 -5.94
C PRO A 330 25.32 -3.34 -5.37
N GLN A 331 25.57 -2.07 -5.70
CA GLN A 331 24.82 -0.92 -5.19
C GLN A 331 23.69 -0.45 -6.13
N TYR A 332 23.35 -1.24 -7.18
CA TYR A 332 22.30 -0.84 -8.09
C TYR A 332 20.92 -0.95 -7.42
N TYR A 333 20.37 0.20 -7.02
CA TYR A 333 19.14 0.32 -6.24
C TYR A 333 17.95 -0.48 -6.82
N PRO A 334 17.60 -0.37 -8.15
CA PRO A 334 16.43 -1.09 -8.70
C PRO A 334 16.53 -2.61 -8.54
N ALA A 335 17.73 -3.18 -8.73
CA ALA A 335 17.91 -4.63 -8.59
C ALA A 335 17.84 -5.08 -7.12
N ARG A 336 18.39 -4.31 -6.18
CA ARG A 336 18.24 -4.60 -4.75
C ARG A 336 16.79 -4.49 -4.30
N MET A 337 16.06 -3.50 -4.81
CA MET A 337 14.63 -3.36 -4.53
C MET A 337 13.85 -4.56 -5.04
N LEU A 338 14.07 -5.00 -6.29
CA LEU A 338 13.43 -6.20 -6.83
C LEU A 338 13.84 -7.48 -6.06
N LYS A 339 15.10 -7.57 -5.60
CA LYS A 339 15.53 -8.67 -4.74
C LYS A 339 14.75 -8.71 -3.43
N SER A 340 14.51 -7.55 -2.79
CA SER A 340 13.71 -7.50 -1.56
C SER A 340 12.25 -7.91 -1.80
N GLU A 341 11.69 -7.53 -2.95
CA GLU A 341 10.33 -7.95 -3.35
C GLU A 341 10.22 -9.46 -3.53
N ILE A 342 11.22 -10.07 -4.16
CA ILE A 342 11.31 -11.52 -4.33
C ILE A 342 11.41 -12.22 -2.95
N LEU A 343 12.24 -11.70 -2.04
CA LEU A 343 12.36 -12.25 -0.68
C LEU A 343 11.03 -12.18 0.08
N VAL A 344 10.27 -11.08 -0.08
CA VAL A 344 8.91 -10.97 0.50
C VAL A 344 7.97 -12.02 -0.10
N PHE A 345 8.01 -12.21 -1.42
CA PHE A 345 7.21 -13.22 -2.08
C PHE A 345 7.55 -14.64 -1.60
N GLU A 346 8.84 -14.92 -1.38
CA GLU A 346 9.34 -16.19 -0.81
C GLU A 346 9.09 -16.32 0.70
N LYS A 347 8.45 -15.33 1.34
CA LYS A 347 8.23 -15.26 2.79
C LYS A 347 9.51 -15.22 3.65
N LYS A 348 10.62 -14.81 3.06
CA LYS A 348 11.91 -14.59 3.74
C LYS A 348 11.97 -13.19 4.34
N PHE A 349 11.05 -12.93 5.27
CA PHE A 349 10.79 -11.57 5.76
C PHE A 349 11.97 -10.92 6.46
N THR A 350 12.76 -11.69 7.23
CA THR A 350 13.94 -11.18 7.95
C THR A 350 15.02 -10.70 6.97
N GLU A 351 15.32 -11.50 5.95
CA GLU A 351 16.31 -11.13 4.93
C GLU A 351 15.83 -9.92 4.10
N ALA A 352 14.53 -9.89 3.78
CA ALA A 352 13.94 -8.75 3.11
C ALA A 352 14.07 -7.45 3.92
N LEU A 353 13.76 -7.49 5.23
CA LEU A 353 13.90 -6.35 6.13
C LEU A 353 15.32 -5.81 6.19
N GLN A 354 16.33 -6.68 6.32
CA GLN A 354 17.73 -6.27 6.33
C GLN A 354 18.11 -5.48 5.07
N LEU A 355 17.65 -5.95 3.91
CA LEU A 355 17.92 -5.27 2.64
C LEU A 355 17.13 -3.95 2.53
N LEU A 356 15.86 -3.95 2.95
CA LEU A 356 14.99 -2.78 2.91
C LEU A 356 15.47 -1.68 3.88
N ASP A 357 16.06 -2.03 5.03
CA ASP A 357 16.66 -1.07 5.97
C ASP A 357 17.86 -0.33 5.36
N VAL A 358 18.64 -1.01 4.51
CA VAL A 358 19.73 -0.37 3.76
C VAL A 358 19.15 0.57 2.69
N LEU A 359 18.14 0.10 1.94
CA LEU A 359 17.50 0.89 0.88
C LEU A 359 16.79 2.13 1.44
N GLU A 360 16.19 2.04 2.61
CA GLU A 360 15.57 3.20 3.30
C GLU A 360 16.59 4.28 3.63
N LYS A 361 17.79 3.91 4.09
CA LYS A 361 18.87 4.88 4.40
C LYS A 361 19.39 5.57 3.15
N GLU A 362 19.45 4.87 2.02
CA GLU A 362 19.90 5.41 0.75
C GLU A 362 18.87 6.33 0.10
N GLU A 363 17.60 5.91 0.12
CA GLU A 363 16.48 6.61 -0.51
C GLU A 363 15.32 6.80 0.50
N PRO A 364 15.45 7.72 1.48
CA PRO A 364 14.45 7.90 2.54
C PRO A 364 13.08 8.37 2.05
N LYS A 365 12.97 8.81 0.79
CA LYS A 365 11.73 9.26 0.17
C LYS A 365 11.15 8.25 -0.84
N ALA A 366 11.61 7.00 -0.81
CA ALA A 366 11.08 5.95 -1.68
C ALA A 366 9.87 5.24 -1.03
N PRO A 367 8.62 5.53 -1.42
CA PRO A 367 7.43 4.97 -0.77
C PRO A 367 7.35 3.45 -0.90
N ARG A 368 7.93 2.90 -1.98
CA ARG A 368 7.95 1.46 -2.25
C ARG A 368 8.70 0.67 -1.18
N THR A 369 9.81 1.20 -0.69
CA THR A 369 10.60 0.59 0.40
C THR A 369 9.75 0.40 1.66
N TYR A 370 9.05 1.44 2.07
CA TYR A 370 8.17 1.40 3.25
C TYR A 370 6.96 0.47 3.08
N TYR A 371 6.39 0.41 1.88
CA TYR A 371 5.31 -0.53 1.57
C TYR A 371 5.75 -1.99 1.75
N PHE A 372 6.93 -2.37 1.22
CA PHE A 372 7.44 -3.73 1.35
C PHE A 372 7.92 -4.04 2.77
N LYS A 373 8.45 -3.07 3.53
CA LYS A 373 8.68 -3.21 4.99
C LYS A 373 7.37 -3.53 5.72
N GLY A 374 6.30 -2.84 5.39
CA GLY A 374 4.97 -3.11 5.93
C GLY A 374 4.52 -4.55 5.66
N LEU A 375 4.68 -5.05 4.44
CA LEU A 375 4.37 -6.45 4.11
C LEU A 375 5.20 -7.46 4.91
N CYS A 376 6.50 -7.18 5.12
CA CYS A 376 7.35 -8.00 5.98
C CYS A 376 6.84 -8.04 7.43
N PHE A 377 6.47 -6.90 7.98
CA PHE A 377 5.96 -6.81 9.35
C PHE A 377 4.61 -7.53 9.52
N ILE A 378 3.72 -7.46 8.53
CA ILE A 378 2.50 -8.27 8.52
C ILE A 378 2.86 -9.77 8.52
N GLY A 379 3.79 -10.17 7.66
CA GLY A 379 4.22 -11.56 7.55
C GLY A 379 4.86 -12.12 8.82
N THR A 380 5.40 -11.26 9.69
CA THR A 380 5.95 -11.60 11.01
C THR A 380 4.99 -11.35 12.17
N GLY A 381 3.74 -10.94 11.90
CA GLY A 381 2.72 -10.67 12.90
C GLY A 381 2.87 -9.33 13.65
N ASN A 382 3.76 -8.45 13.20
CA ASN A 382 4.04 -7.18 13.86
C ASN A 382 3.23 -6.03 13.22
N TYR A 383 1.94 -5.98 13.53
CA TYR A 383 1.00 -5.04 12.91
C TYR A 383 1.29 -3.56 13.23
N ASP A 384 1.82 -3.24 14.42
CA ASP A 384 2.16 -1.84 14.78
C ASP A 384 3.29 -1.27 13.91
N GLN A 385 4.33 -2.06 13.66
CA GLN A 385 5.42 -1.66 12.76
C GLN A 385 4.97 -1.65 11.31
N ALA A 386 4.07 -2.56 10.91
CA ALA A 386 3.46 -2.57 9.59
C ALA A 386 2.69 -1.27 9.35
N LYS A 387 1.81 -0.89 10.27
CA LYS A 387 1.04 0.36 10.23
C LYS A 387 1.93 1.59 10.09
N THR A 388 2.98 1.68 10.91
CA THR A 388 3.94 2.79 10.87
C THR A 388 4.63 2.86 9.51
N SER A 389 5.12 1.74 9.00
CA SER A 389 5.82 1.68 7.70
C SER A 389 4.89 2.02 6.55
N VAL A 390 3.72 1.40 6.46
CA VAL A 390 2.76 1.66 5.36
C VAL A 390 2.22 3.10 5.45
N GLY A 391 1.99 3.61 6.65
CA GLY A 391 1.62 5.01 6.89
C GLY A 391 2.67 5.97 6.31
N LYS A 392 3.96 5.67 6.50
CA LYS A 392 5.06 6.46 5.91
C LYS A 392 5.06 6.41 4.37
N ALA A 393 4.75 5.25 3.77
CA ALA A 393 4.60 5.14 2.32
C ALA A 393 3.48 6.04 1.78
N VAL A 394 2.33 6.11 2.48
CA VAL A 394 1.20 6.98 2.13
C VAL A 394 1.53 8.47 2.34
N GLU A 395 2.27 8.81 3.40
CA GLU A 395 2.74 10.18 3.67
C GLU A 395 3.63 10.70 2.52
N ILE A 396 4.60 9.87 2.07
CA ILE A 396 5.52 10.23 1.00
C ILE A 396 4.79 10.34 -0.35
N ASN A 397 3.89 9.40 -0.64
CA ASN A 397 3.10 9.39 -1.85
C ASN A 397 1.62 9.15 -1.54
N PRO A 398 0.81 10.20 -1.35
CA PRO A 398 -0.62 10.09 -1.12
C PRO A 398 -1.41 9.39 -2.23
N GLY A 399 -0.87 9.33 -3.45
CA GLY A 399 -1.43 8.59 -4.59
C GLY A 399 -1.01 7.12 -4.67
N TYR A 400 -0.29 6.59 -3.66
CA TYR A 400 0.14 5.20 -3.69
C TYR A 400 -1.01 4.25 -3.30
N PHE A 401 -1.81 3.90 -4.29
CA PHE A 401 -3.01 3.06 -4.15
C PHE A 401 -2.80 1.79 -3.29
N LYS A 402 -1.76 0.99 -3.62
CA LYS A 402 -1.49 -0.26 -2.90
C LYS A 402 -1.18 -0.04 -1.42
N ALA A 403 -0.49 1.06 -1.08
CA ALA A 403 -0.19 1.39 0.31
C ALA A 403 -1.44 1.84 1.07
N ARG A 404 -2.33 2.64 0.46
CA ARG A 404 -3.60 3.02 1.08
C ARG A 404 -4.50 1.82 1.32
N MET A 405 -4.63 0.93 0.33
CA MET A 405 -5.39 -0.31 0.48
C MET A 405 -4.85 -1.17 1.63
N LEU A 406 -3.53 -1.36 1.69
CA LEU A 406 -2.90 -2.16 2.75
C LEU A 406 -3.06 -1.50 4.13
N LEU A 407 -2.94 -0.17 4.22
CA LEU A 407 -3.13 0.57 5.47
C LEU A 407 -4.57 0.46 5.97
N SER A 408 -5.55 0.54 5.05
CA SER A 408 -6.96 0.36 5.40
C SER A 408 -7.25 -1.05 5.92
N ASP A 409 -6.60 -2.07 5.35
CA ASP A 409 -6.75 -3.47 5.79
C ASP A 409 -6.13 -3.68 7.19
N ILE A 410 -4.95 -3.08 7.45
CA ILE A 410 -4.32 -3.10 8.78
C ILE A 410 -5.25 -2.46 9.81
N TYR A 411 -5.81 -1.28 9.54
CA TYR A 411 -6.75 -0.62 10.45
C TYR A 411 -8.03 -1.45 10.68
N LEU A 412 -8.54 -2.10 9.63
CA LEU A 412 -9.70 -2.98 9.76
C LEU A 412 -9.40 -4.18 10.67
N HIS A 413 -8.23 -4.80 10.52
CA HIS A 413 -7.75 -5.90 11.37
C HIS A 413 -7.63 -5.48 12.84
N GLU A 414 -7.17 -4.26 13.10
CA GLU A 414 -7.09 -3.68 14.45
C GLU A 414 -8.45 -3.20 14.98
N GLN A 415 -9.55 -3.38 14.24
CA GLN A 415 -10.89 -2.85 14.55
C GLN A 415 -10.93 -1.31 14.66
N SER A 416 -9.95 -0.62 14.10
CA SER A 416 -9.89 0.82 13.98
C SER A 416 -10.70 1.28 12.77
N PHE A 417 -12.03 1.22 12.90
CA PHE A 417 -12.95 1.31 11.75
C PHE A 417 -12.97 2.68 11.06
N ASP A 418 -12.83 3.79 11.80
CA ASP A 418 -12.86 5.13 11.20
C ASP A 418 -11.62 5.40 10.31
N PRO A 419 -10.37 5.15 10.76
CA PRO A 419 -9.21 5.20 9.88
C PRO A 419 -9.27 4.22 8.71
N ALA A 420 -9.80 2.99 8.91
CA ALA A 420 -9.98 2.02 7.85
C ALA A 420 -10.91 2.55 6.76
N GLN A 421 -12.06 3.12 7.13
CA GLN A 421 -13.02 3.72 6.19
C GLN A 421 -12.40 4.88 5.43
N LYS A 422 -11.62 5.73 6.09
CA LYS A 422 -10.94 6.89 5.49
C LYS A 422 -9.93 6.47 4.42
N GLU A 423 -9.02 5.56 4.75
CA GLU A 423 -7.98 5.12 3.80
C GLU A 423 -8.57 4.30 2.65
N ALA A 424 -9.59 3.46 2.90
CA ALA A 424 -10.30 2.74 1.85
C ALA A 424 -11.05 3.71 0.90
N SER A 425 -11.64 4.79 1.43
CA SER A 425 -12.27 5.84 0.60
C SER A 425 -11.26 6.54 -0.27
N ALA A 426 -10.10 6.93 0.28
CA ALA A 426 -9.03 7.55 -0.48
C ALA A 426 -8.43 6.59 -1.55
N ALA A 427 -8.39 5.28 -1.28
CA ALA A 427 -8.02 4.29 -2.30
C ALA A 427 -9.07 4.23 -3.42
N LEU A 428 -10.36 4.33 -3.10
CA LEU A 428 -11.45 4.34 -4.08
C LEU A 428 -11.53 5.63 -4.90
N GLU A 429 -11.04 6.75 -4.40
CA GLU A 429 -10.84 7.98 -5.20
C GLU A 429 -9.81 7.75 -6.31
N LEU A 430 -8.75 6.97 -6.04
CA LEU A 430 -7.72 6.62 -7.00
C LEU A 430 -8.17 5.52 -7.98
N ASN A 431 -8.93 4.54 -7.49
CA ASN A 431 -9.50 3.46 -8.30
C ASN A 431 -10.95 3.17 -7.87
N PRO A 432 -11.95 3.82 -8.48
CA PRO A 432 -13.36 3.72 -8.08
C PRO A 432 -13.96 2.31 -8.20
N ASN A 433 -13.36 1.44 -9.00
CA ASN A 433 -13.85 0.08 -9.23
C ASN A 433 -13.05 -1.00 -8.49
N ASP A 434 -12.16 -0.60 -7.56
CA ASP A 434 -11.40 -1.59 -6.80
C ASP A 434 -12.30 -2.36 -5.84
N TYR A 435 -12.36 -3.66 -6.07
CA TYR A 435 -13.23 -4.59 -5.34
C TYR A 435 -12.81 -4.69 -3.86
N GLN A 436 -11.50 -4.84 -3.59
CA GLN A 436 -10.98 -5.06 -2.25
C GLN A 436 -11.12 -3.82 -1.35
N SER A 437 -10.77 -2.64 -1.85
CA SER A 437 -10.94 -1.39 -1.10
C SER A 437 -12.40 -1.14 -0.74
N ARG A 438 -13.34 -1.53 -1.61
CA ARG A 438 -14.77 -1.38 -1.36
C ARG A 438 -15.25 -2.36 -0.29
N ILE A 439 -14.77 -3.62 -0.28
CA ILE A 439 -15.05 -4.56 0.80
C ILE A 439 -14.55 -4.03 2.14
N ILE A 440 -13.32 -3.54 2.19
CA ILE A 440 -12.74 -2.99 3.42
C ILE A 440 -13.60 -1.83 3.94
N ARG A 441 -14.02 -0.91 3.04
CA ARG A 441 -14.86 0.22 3.40
C ARG A 441 -16.23 -0.21 3.93
N ALA A 442 -16.86 -1.19 3.28
CA ALA A 442 -18.13 -1.76 3.73
C ALA A 442 -18.01 -2.41 5.12
N ASN A 443 -16.95 -3.19 5.35
CA ASN A 443 -16.71 -3.84 6.64
C ASN A 443 -16.41 -2.81 7.75
N ALA A 444 -15.66 -1.77 7.44
CA ALA A 444 -15.42 -0.66 8.36
C ALA A 444 -16.73 0.09 8.69
N ALA A 445 -17.60 0.31 7.70
CA ALA A 445 -18.92 0.91 7.90
C ALA A 445 -19.80 0.05 8.82
N ILE A 446 -19.74 -1.29 8.70
CA ILE A 446 -20.44 -2.21 9.63
C ILE A 446 -19.91 -2.01 11.06
N GLY A 447 -18.59 -1.97 11.24
CA GLY A 447 -17.98 -1.73 12.56
C GLY A 447 -18.39 -0.39 13.18
N LEU A 448 -18.61 0.63 12.35
CA LEU A 448 -19.13 1.95 12.74
C LEU A 448 -20.65 2.00 12.86
N ARG A 449 -21.37 0.90 12.65
CA ARG A 449 -22.83 0.82 12.58
C ARG A 449 -23.48 1.70 11.50
N LYS A 450 -22.73 2.06 10.45
CA LYS A 450 -23.20 2.79 9.27
C LYS A 450 -23.73 1.78 8.24
N PHE A 451 -24.80 1.09 8.56
CA PHE A 451 -25.29 -0.05 7.77
C PHE A 451 -25.75 0.32 6.36
N GLU A 452 -26.30 1.52 6.17
CA GLU A 452 -26.71 2.03 4.86
C GLU A 452 -25.50 2.24 3.93
N ASP A 453 -24.38 2.72 4.46
CA ASP A 453 -23.15 2.91 3.68
C ASP A 453 -22.55 1.56 3.27
N ALA A 454 -22.55 0.58 4.19
CA ALA A 454 -22.14 -0.79 3.89
C ALA A 454 -23.02 -1.42 2.81
N GLU A 455 -24.33 -1.23 2.87
CA GLU A 455 -25.28 -1.73 1.87
C GLU A 455 -24.99 -1.15 0.48
N LYS A 456 -24.78 0.17 0.36
CA LYS A 456 -24.42 0.83 -0.90
C LYS A 456 -23.14 0.27 -1.50
N ASP A 457 -22.14 0.01 -0.65
CA ASP A 457 -20.87 -0.55 -1.10
C ASP A 457 -21.03 -1.99 -1.59
N TYR A 458 -21.78 -2.85 -0.89
CA TYR A 458 -22.06 -4.21 -1.36
C TYR A 458 -22.90 -4.23 -2.64
N GLN A 459 -23.88 -3.34 -2.77
CA GLN A 459 -24.65 -3.18 -4.03
C GLN A 459 -23.72 -2.80 -5.18
N LYS A 460 -22.77 -1.87 -4.95
CA LYS A 460 -21.80 -1.49 -5.98
C LYS A 460 -20.84 -2.62 -6.33
N LEU A 461 -20.47 -3.49 -5.36
CA LEU A 461 -19.69 -4.70 -5.63
C LEU A 461 -20.43 -5.69 -6.52
N ILE A 462 -21.75 -5.82 -6.34
CA ILE A 462 -22.62 -6.63 -7.22
C ILE A 462 -22.62 -6.06 -8.65
N GLU A 463 -22.67 -4.74 -8.82
CA GLU A 463 -22.60 -4.10 -10.15
C GLU A 463 -21.24 -4.33 -10.82
N ILE A 464 -20.13 -4.24 -10.05
CA ILE A 464 -18.75 -4.43 -10.56
C ILE A 464 -18.50 -5.88 -10.95
N ALA A 465 -19.01 -6.83 -10.15
CA ALA A 465 -18.76 -8.26 -10.34
C ALA A 465 -20.05 -9.08 -10.13
N PRO A 466 -21.03 -9.01 -11.06
CA PRO A 466 -22.35 -9.62 -10.89
C PRO A 466 -22.34 -11.14 -10.79
N GLU A 467 -21.28 -11.81 -11.25
CA GLU A 467 -21.12 -13.26 -11.15
C GLU A 467 -20.40 -13.70 -9.86
N ASN A 468 -19.89 -12.77 -9.05
CA ASN A 468 -19.22 -13.09 -7.81
C ASN A 468 -20.27 -13.30 -6.68
N PRO A 469 -20.43 -14.52 -6.11
CA PRO A 469 -21.42 -14.79 -5.08
C PRO A 469 -21.13 -14.06 -3.76
N MET A 470 -19.88 -13.63 -3.53
CA MET A 470 -19.45 -13.13 -2.22
C MET A 470 -20.13 -11.80 -1.83
N ALA A 471 -20.31 -10.87 -2.78
CA ALA A 471 -20.99 -9.60 -2.51
C ALA A 471 -22.47 -9.81 -2.14
N TYR A 472 -23.15 -10.73 -2.84
CA TYR A 472 -24.53 -11.13 -2.49
C TYR A 472 -24.58 -11.77 -1.11
N TYR A 473 -23.62 -12.64 -0.78
CA TYR A 473 -23.54 -13.28 0.52
C TYR A 473 -23.37 -12.27 1.66
N GLN A 474 -22.41 -11.34 1.51
CA GLN A 474 -22.17 -10.30 2.53
C GLN A 474 -23.38 -9.39 2.73
N LEU A 475 -24.05 -9.01 1.64
CA LEU A 475 -25.28 -8.22 1.74
C LEU A 475 -26.41 -9.03 2.39
N GLY A 476 -26.51 -10.32 2.08
CA GLY A 476 -27.44 -11.25 2.75
C GLY A 476 -27.18 -11.36 4.26
N LEU A 477 -25.90 -11.42 4.67
CA LEU A 477 -25.50 -11.42 6.09
C LEU A 477 -25.89 -10.11 6.78
N LEU A 478 -25.61 -8.96 6.13
CA LEU A 478 -25.99 -7.65 6.67
C LEU A 478 -27.50 -7.56 6.90
N LYS A 479 -28.30 -7.94 5.91
CA LYS A 479 -29.78 -7.95 6.02
C LYS A 479 -30.28 -8.92 7.09
N SER A 480 -29.63 -10.08 7.25
CA SER A 480 -29.96 -11.03 8.32
C SER A 480 -29.67 -10.44 9.71
N ALA A 481 -28.51 -9.78 9.89
CA ALA A 481 -28.15 -9.11 11.15
C ALA A 481 -29.14 -7.99 11.52
N LEU A 482 -29.69 -7.30 10.52
CA LEU A 482 -30.74 -6.30 10.68
C LEU A 482 -32.15 -6.92 10.87
N LYS A 483 -32.27 -8.24 10.89
CA LYS A 483 -33.51 -9.01 10.96
C LYS A 483 -34.45 -8.80 9.76
N GLU A 484 -33.94 -8.30 8.64
CA GLU A 484 -34.65 -8.16 7.37
C GLU A 484 -34.57 -9.50 6.60
N TYR A 485 -35.15 -10.55 7.16
CA TYR A 485 -34.93 -11.92 6.67
C TYR A 485 -35.40 -12.16 5.24
N ASP A 486 -36.47 -11.49 4.77
CA ASP A 486 -36.95 -11.67 3.40
C ASP A 486 -35.98 -11.05 2.38
N SER A 487 -35.48 -9.85 2.64
CA SER A 487 -34.42 -9.24 1.83
C SER A 487 -33.14 -10.09 1.86
N SER A 488 -32.72 -10.55 3.05
CA SER A 488 -31.58 -11.43 3.22
C SER A 488 -31.71 -12.68 2.36
N MET A 489 -32.90 -13.32 2.37
CA MET A 489 -33.16 -14.54 1.58
C MET A 489 -33.03 -14.29 0.08
N GLY A 490 -33.44 -13.11 -0.43
CA GLY A 490 -33.26 -12.74 -1.83
C GLY A 490 -31.80 -12.76 -2.24
N TYR A 491 -30.95 -12.10 -1.47
CA TYR A 491 -29.51 -12.05 -1.73
C TYR A 491 -28.80 -13.39 -1.52
N LEU A 492 -29.14 -14.12 -0.46
CA LEU A 492 -28.54 -15.44 -0.20
C LEU A 492 -28.90 -16.46 -1.28
N LYS A 493 -30.15 -16.47 -1.77
CA LYS A 493 -30.55 -17.33 -2.90
C LYS A 493 -29.82 -16.94 -4.18
N ALA A 494 -29.59 -15.64 -4.44
CA ALA A 494 -28.79 -15.21 -5.56
C ALA A 494 -27.32 -15.67 -5.44
N ALA A 495 -26.71 -15.55 -4.24
CA ALA A 495 -25.39 -16.08 -3.98
C ALA A 495 -25.30 -17.59 -4.20
N TYR A 496 -26.26 -18.34 -3.66
CA TYR A 496 -26.35 -19.79 -3.79
C TYR A 496 -26.57 -20.24 -5.23
N GLY A 497 -27.39 -19.52 -6.01
CA GLY A 497 -27.62 -19.78 -7.43
C GLY A 497 -26.35 -19.64 -8.29
N LYS A 498 -25.44 -18.74 -7.88
CA LYS A 498 -24.14 -18.56 -8.55
C LYS A 498 -23.12 -19.63 -8.14
N ASN A 499 -23.16 -20.09 -6.90
CA ASN A 499 -22.32 -21.17 -6.40
C ASN A 499 -23.01 -21.94 -5.26
N ASN A 500 -23.65 -23.04 -5.59
CA ASN A 500 -24.38 -23.91 -4.64
C ASN A 500 -23.47 -24.81 -3.78
N LYS A 501 -22.15 -24.74 -3.98
CA LYS A 501 -21.15 -25.43 -3.14
C LYS A 501 -20.69 -24.59 -1.95
N LEU A 502 -21.08 -23.32 -1.87
CA LEU A 502 -20.75 -22.44 -0.75
C LEU A 502 -21.61 -22.82 0.47
N ILE A 503 -21.05 -23.68 1.32
CA ILE A 503 -21.73 -24.20 2.51
C ILE A 503 -22.15 -23.10 3.49
N ASP A 504 -21.37 -22.02 3.59
CA ASP A 504 -21.67 -20.88 4.47
C ASP A 504 -22.94 -20.14 4.02
N VAL A 505 -23.15 -20.02 2.71
CA VAL A 505 -24.38 -19.42 2.14
C VAL A 505 -25.56 -20.31 2.50
N PHE A 506 -25.43 -21.63 2.30
CA PHE A 506 -26.45 -22.60 2.67
C PHE A 506 -26.78 -22.54 4.16
N LEU A 507 -25.77 -22.55 5.02
CA LEU A 507 -25.95 -22.43 6.49
C LEU A 507 -26.72 -21.15 6.84
N GLN A 508 -26.43 -20.03 6.22
CA GLN A 508 -27.13 -18.78 6.51
C GLN A 508 -28.58 -18.79 6.03
N ILE A 509 -28.87 -19.45 4.90
CA ILE A 509 -30.24 -19.68 4.43
C ILE A 509 -31.02 -20.49 5.49
N VAL A 510 -30.43 -21.58 5.96
CA VAL A 510 -31.05 -22.42 7.01
C VAL A 510 -31.28 -21.63 8.31
N ARG A 511 -30.28 -20.87 8.74
CA ARG A 511 -30.36 -19.99 9.94
C ARG A 511 -31.52 -18.99 9.83
N ASN A 512 -31.70 -18.37 8.65
CA ASN A 512 -32.79 -17.41 8.43
C ASN A 512 -34.17 -18.11 8.57
N HIS A 513 -34.34 -19.30 7.99
CA HIS A 513 -35.56 -20.08 8.18
C HIS A 513 -35.80 -20.47 9.67
N VAL A 514 -34.73 -20.87 10.37
CA VAL A 514 -34.80 -21.15 11.81
C VAL A 514 -35.22 -19.91 12.61
N SER A 515 -34.65 -18.74 12.28
CA SER A 515 -35.01 -17.46 12.94
C SER A 515 -36.45 -17.06 12.72
N LYS A 516 -37.02 -17.41 11.56
CA LYS A 516 -38.43 -17.25 11.23
C LYS A 516 -39.31 -18.37 11.77
N LYS A 517 -38.74 -19.39 12.45
CA LYS A 517 -39.39 -20.61 12.94
C LYS A 517 -39.99 -21.48 11.83
N GLU A 518 -39.47 -21.38 10.62
CA GLU A 518 -39.89 -22.19 9.46
C GLU A 518 -39.06 -23.50 9.43
N TYR A 519 -39.23 -24.34 10.47
CA TYR A 519 -38.38 -25.50 10.73
C TYR A 519 -38.53 -26.61 9.66
N GLU A 520 -39.74 -26.84 9.17
CA GLU A 520 -40.03 -27.86 8.15
C GLU A 520 -39.26 -27.52 6.86
N THR A 521 -39.33 -26.27 6.42
CA THR A 521 -38.57 -25.79 5.25
C THR A 521 -37.08 -25.93 5.45
N ALA A 522 -36.57 -25.62 6.66
CA ALA A 522 -35.16 -25.76 7.00
C ALA A 522 -34.71 -27.24 6.94
N HIS A 523 -35.52 -28.18 7.40
CA HIS A 523 -35.22 -29.61 7.29
C HIS A 523 -35.26 -30.12 5.85
N GLU A 524 -36.26 -29.73 5.07
CA GLU A 524 -36.35 -30.06 3.64
C GLU A 524 -35.14 -29.59 2.86
N LEU A 525 -34.66 -28.37 3.13
CA LEU A 525 -33.44 -27.83 2.53
C LEU A 525 -32.23 -28.71 2.87
N CYS A 526 -32.07 -29.14 4.12
CA CYS A 526 -31.00 -30.05 4.52
C CYS A 526 -31.08 -31.40 3.79
N GLU A 527 -32.25 -31.98 3.68
CA GLU A 527 -32.47 -33.27 2.96
C GLU A 527 -32.12 -33.14 1.47
N ASN A 528 -32.55 -32.04 0.83
CA ASN A 528 -32.22 -31.76 -0.57
C ASN A 528 -30.71 -31.53 -0.77
N GLN A 529 -30.07 -30.87 0.20
CA GLN A 529 -28.62 -30.64 0.14
C GLN A 529 -27.81 -31.94 0.29
N ILE A 530 -28.25 -32.84 1.18
CA ILE A 530 -27.65 -34.18 1.34
C ILE A 530 -27.76 -34.97 0.04
N LYS A 531 -28.94 -34.94 -0.63
CA LYS A 531 -29.12 -35.59 -1.94
C LYS A 531 -28.22 -34.99 -3.02
N LEU A 532 -28.01 -33.67 -2.99
CA LEU A 532 -27.13 -32.96 -3.96
C LEU A 532 -25.67 -33.37 -3.77
N TYR A 533 -25.19 -33.54 -2.55
CA TYR A 533 -23.79 -33.88 -2.27
C TYR A 533 -23.46 -35.38 -2.51
N LYS A 534 -24.45 -36.27 -2.62
CA LYS A 534 -24.27 -37.70 -2.92
C LYS A 534 -23.08 -38.37 -2.22
N ASP A 535 -21.97 -38.51 -2.97
CA ASP A 535 -20.76 -39.22 -2.53
C ASP A 535 -19.74 -38.33 -1.81
N GLN A 536 -20.14 -37.12 -1.39
CA GLN A 536 -19.28 -36.17 -0.70
C GLN A 536 -19.52 -36.25 0.83
N GLU A 537 -19.14 -37.36 1.44
CA GLU A 537 -19.35 -37.65 2.87
C GLU A 537 -18.96 -36.50 3.81
N PRO A 538 -17.80 -35.82 3.61
CA PRO A 538 -17.45 -34.68 4.48
C PRO A 538 -18.48 -33.55 4.45
N LEU A 539 -19.07 -33.24 3.29
CA LEU A 539 -20.09 -32.19 3.18
C LEU A 539 -21.44 -32.66 3.71
N ILE A 540 -21.80 -33.93 3.54
CA ILE A 540 -23.00 -34.52 4.09
C ILE A 540 -22.97 -34.46 5.63
N ALA A 541 -21.84 -34.79 6.25
CA ALA A 541 -21.66 -34.68 7.70
C ALA A 541 -21.87 -33.25 8.22
N VAL A 542 -21.38 -32.24 7.47
CA VAL A 542 -21.62 -30.82 7.78
C VAL A 542 -23.11 -30.51 7.73
N VAL A 543 -23.85 -31.01 6.73
CA VAL A 543 -25.30 -30.76 6.63
C VAL A 543 -26.07 -31.45 7.78
N TYR A 544 -25.69 -32.66 8.17
CA TYR A 544 -26.27 -33.28 9.36
C TYR A 544 -26.03 -32.48 10.63
N ASN A 545 -24.82 -31.93 10.79
CA ASN A 545 -24.51 -31.03 11.93
C ASN A 545 -25.36 -29.75 11.89
N ILE A 546 -25.61 -29.17 10.71
CA ILE A 546 -26.52 -28.02 10.53
C ILE A 546 -27.97 -28.46 10.90
N GLN A 547 -28.41 -29.62 10.44
CA GLN A 547 -29.75 -30.15 10.73
C GLN A 547 -29.97 -30.42 12.21
N SER A 548 -28.95 -30.88 12.93
CA SER A 548 -29.01 -31.04 14.40
C SER A 548 -29.30 -29.71 15.10
N GLY A 549 -28.70 -28.60 14.59
CA GLY A 549 -28.96 -27.24 15.07
C GLY A 549 -30.44 -26.81 14.91
N ILE A 550 -31.12 -27.27 13.86
CA ILE A 550 -32.57 -27.04 13.70
C ILE A 550 -33.35 -27.76 14.81
N TYR A 551 -33.04 -29.05 15.08
CA TYR A 551 -33.67 -29.79 16.16
C TYR A 551 -33.41 -29.18 17.54
N LEU A 552 -32.22 -28.64 17.77
CA LEU A 552 -31.90 -27.88 19.00
C LEU A 552 -32.76 -26.61 19.14
N ALA A 553 -32.98 -25.88 18.06
CA ALA A 553 -33.86 -24.71 18.05
C ALA A 553 -35.33 -25.11 18.35
N GLN A 554 -35.73 -26.29 17.92
CA GLN A 554 -37.04 -26.88 18.24
C GLN A 554 -37.11 -27.49 19.68
N LYS A 555 -36.01 -27.45 20.44
CA LYS A 555 -35.85 -28.11 21.76
C LYS A 555 -35.99 -29.63 21.70
N ASN A 556 -35.79 -30.25 20.55
CA ASN A 556 -35.86 -31.70 20.36
C ASN A 556 -34.44 -32.29 20.48
N ILE A 557 -34.05 -32.51 21.74
CA ILE A 557 -32.65 -32.93 22.08
C ILE A 557 -32.35 -34.33 21.53
N GLU A 558 -33.32 -35.27 21.59
CA GLU A 558 -33.09 -36.64 21.12
C GLU A 558 -32.86 -36.70 19.62
N LYS A 559 -33.67 -36.03 18.81
CA LYS A 559 -33.46 -35.98 17.37
C LYS A 559 -32.17 -35.22 17.03
N ALA A 560 -31.77 -34.24 17.82
CA ALA A 560 -30.48 -33.55 17.62
C ALA A 560 -29.32 -34.53 17.83
N LYS A 561 -29.35 -35.35 18.91
CA LYS A 561 -28.31 -36.37 19.16
C LYS A 561 -28.24 -37.43 18.06
N ASP A 562 -29.40 -37.95 17.63
CA ASP A 562 -29.45 -38.91 16.52
C ASP A 562 -28.85 -38.35 15.22
N THR A 563 -29.14 -37.09 14.97
CA THR A 563 -28.61 -36.41 13.75
C THR A 563 -27.10 -36.13 13.86
N LEU A 564 -26.61 -35.80 15.06
CA LEU A 564 -25.17 -35.68 15.33
C LEU A 564 -24.44 -37.01 15.19
N SER A 565 -25.08 -38.12 15.64
CA SER A 565 -24.55 -39.47 15.43
C SER A 565 -24.42 -39.81 13.95
N LYS A 566 -25.45 -39.50 13.14
CA LYS A 566 -25.35 -39.62 11.67
C LYS A 566 -24.21 -38.80 11.05
N ALA A 567 -23.98 -37.59 11.56
CA ALA A 567 -22.84 -36.79 11.10
C ALA A 567 -21.51 -37.49 11.39
N ILE A 568 -21.35 -38.07 12.57
CA ILE A 568 -20.16 -38.83 13.01
C ILE A 568 -20.01 -40.13 12.21
N GLU A 569 -21.07 -40.86 11.99
CA GLU A 569 -21.04 -42.09 11.17
C GLU A 569 -20.65 -41.80 9.73
N THR A 570 -21.12 -40.66 9.17
CA THR A 570 -20.79 -40.24 7.82
C THR A 570 -19.35 -39.77 7.69
N ASN A 571 -18.86 -39.00 8.64
CA ASN A 571 -17.45 -38.54 8.67
C ASN A 571 -16.95 -38.48 10.11
N PRO A 572 -16.33 -39.59 10.61
CA PRO A 572 -15.79 -39.64 11.96
C PRO A 572 -14.72 -38.61 12.28
N ASP A 573 -14.06 -37.99 11.28
CA ASP A 573 -13.01 -36.99 11.48
C ASP A 573 -13.55 -35.56 11.55
N TYR A 574 -14.85 -35.37 11.35
CA TYR A 574 -15.50 -34.07 11.50
C TYR A 574 -15.80 -33.80 12.97
N LEU A 575 -15.04 -32.88 13.61
CA LEU A 575 -15.04 -32.67 15.06
C LEU A 575 -16.25 -31.93 15.63
N PRO A 576 -16.93 -30.97 14.95
CA PRO A 576 -18.03 -30.19 15.54
C PRO A 576 -19.20 -31.00 16.13
N PRO A 577 -19.62 -32.15 15.58
CA PRO A 577 -20.68 -32.97 16.20
C PRO A 577 -20.30 -33.49 17.61
N TYR A 578 -19.06 -33.91 17.83
CA TYR A 578 -18.57 -34.36 19.14
C TYR A 578 -18.61 -33.23 20.17
N GLU A 579 -18.20 -32.02 19.77
CA GLU A 579 -18.26 -30.83 20.64
C GLU A 579 -19.72 -30.50 21.02
N THR A 580 -20.63 -30.59 20.05
CA THR A 580 -22.06 -30.34 20.30
C THR A 580 -22.65 -31.41 21.23
N LEU A 581 -22.32 -32.69 21.02
CA LEU A 581 -22.73 -33.78 21.92
C LEU A 581 -22.18 -33.59 23.34
N ALA A 582 -20.91 -33.21 23.48
CA ALA A 582 -20.32 -32.93 24.78
C ALA A 582 -21.09 -31.84 25.54
N LYS A 583 -21.45 -30.74 24.87
CA LYS A 583 -22.26 -29.65 25.44
C LYS A 583 -23.66 -30.15 25.85
N LEU A 584 -24.29 -30.99 25.04
CA LEU A 584 -25.59 -31.57 25.37
C LEU A 584 -25.50 -32.48 26.57
N PHE A 585 -24.46 -33.34 26.68
CA PHE A 585 -24.27 -34.19 27.86
C PHE A 585 -23.99 -33.37 29.12
N LEU A 586 -23.27 -32.25 29.02
CA LEU A 586 -23.11 -31.33 30.16
C LEU A 586 -24.46 -30.72 30.59
N ALA A 587 -25.30 -30.32 29.65
CA ALA A 587 -26.63 -29.79 29.95
C ALA A 587 -27.54 -30.82 30.64
N GLU A 588 -27.30 -32.10 30.37
CA GLU A 588 -27.95 -33.23 31.05
C GLU A 588 -27.26 -33.68 32.32
N ASN A 589 -26.24 -32.97 32.79
CA ASN A 589 -25.39 -33.33 33.93
C ASN A 589 -24.65 -34.68 33.77
N ASN A 590 -24.48 -35.16 32.54
CA ASN A 590 -23.73 -36.38 32.22
C ASN A 590 -22.27 -36.04 31.88
N LYS A 591 -21.49 -35.77 32.91
CA LYS A 591 -20.12 -35.30 32.80
C LYS A 591 -19.16 -36.33 32.19
N GLU A 592 -19.38 -37.62 32.50
CA GLU A 592 -18.60 -38.73 31.99
C GLU A 592 -18.65 -38.80 30.47
N LYS A 593 -19.86 -38.77 29.90
CA LYS A 593 -20.04 -38.78 28.45
C LYS A 593 -19.49 -37.51 27.79
N ALA A 594 -19.60 -36.36 28.45
CA ALA A 594 -19.03 -35.13 27.93
C ALA A 594 -17.50 -35.23 27.83
N ILE A 595 -16.83 -35.71 28.88
CA ILE A 595 -15.38 -35.97 28.89
C ILE A 595 -14.99 -36.96 27.78
N GLU A 596 -15.78 -38.01 27.57
CA GLU A 596 -15.53 -38.99 26.51
C GLU A 596 -15.51 -38.32 25.13
N GLN A 597 -16.49 -37.46 24.83
CA GLN A 597 -16.53 -36.76 23.55
C GLN A 597 -15.31 -35.82 23.37
N TYR A 598 -14.93 -35.06 24.40
CA TYR A 598 -13.72 -34.22 24.34
C TYR A 598 -12.42 -35.06 24.18
N LYS A 599 -12.34 -36.25 24.80
CA LYS A 599 -11.22 -37.17 24.60
C LYS A 599 -11.12 -37.66 23.16
N ILE A 600 -12.26 -38.03 22.53
CA ILE A 600 -12.29 -38.43 21.14
C ILE A 600 -11.76 -37.27 20.24
N ILE A 601 -12.14 -36.03 20.51
CA ILE A 601 -11.59 -34.87 19.79
C ILE A 601 -10.08 -34.82 19.94
N LEU A 602 -9.53 -35.03 21.15
CA LEU A 602 -8.09 -35.00 21.43
C LEU A 602 -7.34 -36.18 20.81
N GLU A 603 -7.93 -37.35 20.68
CA GLU A 603 -7.37 -38.50 19.95
C GLU A 603 -7.17 -38.17 18.47
N LYS A 604 -8.13 -37.45 17.88
CA LYS A 604 -8.03 -36.99 16.47
C LYS A 604 -7.13 -35.81 16.28
N ASN A 605 -7.10 -34.87 17.23
CA ASN A 605 -6.22 -33.69 17.19
C ASN A 605 -5.83 -33.27 18.61
N SER A 606 -4.67 -33.74 19.05
CA SER A 606 -4.11 -33.41 20.37
C SER A 606 -3.60 -31.99 20.52
N LYS A 607 -3.56 -31.20 19.42
CA LYS A 607 -3.06 -29.80 19.43
C LYS A 607 -4.17 -28.76 19.62
N LEU A 608 -5.35 -29.17 20.05
CA LEU A 608 -6.47 -28.26 20.34
C LEU A 608 -6.51 -27.94 21.84
N PRO A 609 -6.30 -26.65 22.27
CA PRO A 609 -6.32 -26.31 23.69
C PRO A 609 -7.71 -26.31 24.32
N VAL A 610 -8.77 -26.05 23.52
CA VAL A 610 -10.15 -25.93 24.01
C VAL A 610 -10.65 -27.22 24.67
N PRO A 611 -10.55 -28.41 24.07
CA PRO A 611 -11.01 -29.65 24.73
C PRO A 611 -10.31 -29.94 26.06
N TYR A 612 -9.00 -29.68 26.17
CA TYR A 612 -8.28 -29.79 27.44
C TYR A 612 -8.86 -28.85 28.49
N MET A 613 -9.06 -27.59 28.16
CA MET A 613 -9.66 -26.59 29.06
C MET A 613 -11.06 -27.04 29.50
N MET A 614 -11.90 -27.54 28.59
CA MET A 614 -13.26 -28.01 28.91
C MET A 614 -13.25 -29.20 29.84
N ILE A 615 -12.36 -30.18 29.62
CA ILE A 615 -12.20 -31.32 30.56
C ILE A 615 -11.77 -30.81 31.93
N GLY A 616 -10.81 -29.87 31.97
CA GLY A 616 -10.37 -29.21 33.21
C GLY A 616 -11.53 -28.55 33.96
N THR A 617 -12.36 -27.81 33.24
CA THR A 617 -13.56 -27.14 33.83
C THR A 617 -14.55 -28.14 34.36
N ILE A 618 -14.74 -29.32 33.73
CA ILE A 618 -15.61 -30.36 34.24
C ILE A 618 -15.06 -30.93 35.56
N TYR A 619 -13.76 -31.27 35.64
CA TYR A 619 -13.14 -31.73 36.86
C TYR A 619 -13.17 -30.69 37.99
N ASP A 620 -12.99 -29.40 37.64
CA ASP A 620 -13.10 -28.30 38.59
C ASP A 620 -14.53 -28.24 39.23
N SER A 621 -15.58 -28.40 38.38
CA SER A 621 -16.95 -28.47 38.86
C SER A 621 -17.26 -29.69 39.74
N ASP A 622 -16.48 -30.76 39.60
CA ASP A 622 -16.53 -31.95 40.43
C ASP A 622 -15.62 -31.86 41.68
N LYS A 623 -14.98 -30.72 41.87
CA LYS A 623 -13.99 -30.47 42.94
C LYS A 623 -12.75 -31.38 42.88
N ASP A 624 -12.49 -32.02 41.73
CA ASP A 624 -11.22 -32.73 41.45
C ASP A 624 -10.19 -31.72 40.92
N TYR A 625 -9.74 -30.88 41.84
CA TYR A 625 -8.91 -29.73 41.52
C TYR A 625 -7.54 -30.08 40.96
N GLU A 626 -6.98 -31.23 41.31
CA GLU A 626 -5.68 -31.69 40.79
C GLU A 626 -5.78 -32.03 39.31
N LYS A 627 -6.81 -32.82 38.93
CA LYS A 627 -7.02 -33.10 37.50
C LYS A 627 -7.40 -31.86 36.74
N ALA A 628 -8.20 -30.97 37.31
CA ALA A 628 -8.51 -29.70 36.67
C ALA A 628 -7.27 -28.92 36.30
N ALA A 629 -6.35 -28.72 37.27
CA ALA A 629 -5.08 -28.02 37.06
C ALA A 629 -4.20 -28.70 36.00
N ASP A 630 -4.12 -30.03 35.99
CA ASP A 630 -3.36 -30.80 35.00
C ASP A 630 -3.89 -30.57 33.57
N TYR A 631 -5.21 -30.59 33.41
CA TYR A 631 -5.81 -30.33 32.10
C TYR A 631 -5.65 -28.87 31.65
N TYR A 632 -5.73 -27.90 32.55
CA TYR A 632 -5.43 -26.50 32.24
C TYR A 632 -3.97 -26.30 31.82
N ARG A 633 -3.00 -26.98 32.49
CA ARG A 633 -1.58 -26.98 32.08
C ARG A 633 -1.40 -27.54 30.67
N LYS A 634 -2.03 -28.67 30.34
CA LYS A 634 -1.98 -29.25 28.99
C LYS A 634 -2.51 -28.28 27.93
N ALA A 635 -3.58 -27.55 28.21
CA ALA A 635 -4.06 -26.52 27.31
C ALA A 635 -3.02 -25.41 27.09
N LEU A 636 -2.30 -24.99 28.14
CA LEU A 636 -1.26 -23.97 28.09
C LEU A 636 0.06 -24.46 27.49
N GLU A 637 0.38 -25.76 27.57
CA GLU A 637 1.50 -26.36 26.85
C GLU A 637 1.32 -26.25 25.33
N ILE A 638 0.06 -26.36 24.85
CA ILE A 638 -0.26 -26.23 23.43
C ILE A 638 -0.28 -24.76 23.01
N ASN A 639 -0.92 -23.91 23.81
CA ASN A 639 -1.01 -22.49 23.59
C ASN A 639 -0.75 -21.73 24.89
N PRO A 640 0.50 -21.25 25.12
CA PRO A 640 0.89 -20.54 26.34
C PRO A 640 0.07 -19.26 26.62
N ASP A 641 -0.53 -18.67 25.57
CA ASP A 641 -1.33 -17.45 25.65
C ASP A 641 -2.84 -17.74 25.66
N PHE A 642 -3.25 -18.99 25.88
CA PHE A 642 -4.66 -19.37 25.90
C PHE A 642 -5.37 -18.86 27.17
N ALA A 643 -5.89 -17.63 27.07
CA ALA A 643 -6.42 -16.86 28.20
C ALA A 643 -7.47 -17.61 29.07
N PRO A 644 -8.45 -18.39 28.52
CA PRO A 644 -9.41 -19.11 29.38
C PRO A 644 -8.73 -20.10 30.32
N ALA A 645 -7.79 -20.90 29.83
CA ALA A 645 -7.08 -21.85 30.68
C ALA A 645 -6.11 -21.14 31.64
N ALA A 646 -5.48 -20.04 31.21
CA ALA A 646 -4.61 -19.22 32.05
C ALA A 646 -5.39 -18.62 33.22
N ASN A 647 -6.58 -18.07 32.97
CA ASN A 647 -7.45 -17.52 34.01
C ASN A 647 -7.88 -18.62 35.02
N ASN A 648 -8.36 -19.77 34.52
CA ASN A 648 -8.84 -20.85 35.37
C ASN A 648 -7.69 -21.43 36.23
N LEU A 649 -6.51 -21.62 35.65
CA LEU A 649 -5.35 -22.08 36.40
C LEU A 649 -4.85 -21.05 37.42
N ALA A 650 -4.89 -19.75 37.05
CA ALA A 650 -4.58 -18.67 37.99
C ALA A 650 -5.52 -18.68 39.18
N TYR A 651 -6.82 -18.77 38.93
CA TYR A 651 -7.85 -18.88 39.99
C TYR A 651 -7.61 -20.11 40.88
N HIS A 652 -7.33 -21.28 40.30
CA HIS A 652 -6.97 -22.50 41.03
C HIS A 652 -5.77 -22.24 41.96
N PHE A 653 -4.68 -21.63 41.47
CA PHE A 653 -3.52 -21.34 42.31
C PHE A 653 -3.85 -20.37 43.47
N LEU A 654 -4.68 -19.36 43.24
CA LEU A 654 -5.09 -18.39 44.25
C LEU A 654 -5.91 -19.01 45.38
N GLN A 655 -6.73 -20.01 45.04
CA GLN A 655 -7.65 -20.63 45.99
C GLN A 655 -7.05 -21.85 46.71
N ARG A 656 -6.10 -22.56 46.12
CA ARG A 656 -5.68 -23.89 46.57
C ARG A 656 -4.20 -24.06 46.84
N THR A 657 -3.38 -23.10 46.43
CA THR A 657 -1.91 -23.19 46.59
C THR A 657 -1.31 -21.84 47.00
N ASP A 658 -0.03 -21.84 47.34
CA ASP A 658 0.72 -20.60 47.60
C ASP A 658 1.58 -20.16 46.39
N ASN A 659 1.27 -20.68 45.21
CA ASN A 659 2.01 -20.28 44.00
C ASN A 659 1.46 -18.95 43.40
N ILE A 660 1.54 -17.89 44.22
CA ILE A 660 0.97 -16.58 43.93
C ILE A 660 1.66 -15.91 42.73
N ASP A 661 2.97 -16.13 42.55
CA ASP A 661 3.71 -15.53 41.44
C ASP A 661 3.25 -16.07 40.10
N GLU A 662 3.05 -17.37 39.99
CA GLU A 662 2.55 -18.00 38.77
C GLU A 662 1.06 -17.61 38.53
N ALA A 663 0.26 -17.54 39.58
CA ALA A 663 -1.11 -17.06 39.46
C ALA A 663 -1.17 -15.63 38.88
N LEU A 664 -0.32 -14.73 39.38
CA LEU A 664 -0.25 -13.35 38.87
C LEU A 664 0.24 -13.30 37.41
N ARG A 665 1.23 -14.14 37.05
CA ARG A 665 1.72 -14.23 35.68
C ARG A 665 0.61 -14.67 34.72
N LEU A 666 -0.11 -15.72 35.06
CA LEU A 666 -1.20 -16.28 34.26
C LEU A 666 -2.40 -15.31 34.14
N ALA A 667 -2.79 -14.67 35.27
CA ALA A 667 -3.86 -13.67 35.25
C ALA A 667 -3.53 -12.46 34.35
N LYS A 668 -2.25 -12.02 34.34
CA LYS A 668 -1.78 -10.99 33.40
C LYS A 668 -1.84 -11.41 31.95
N ILE A 669 -1.51 -12.68 31.63
CA ILE A 669 -1.65 -13.23 30.26
C ILE A 669 -3.14 -13.18 29.84
N ALA A 670 -4.03 -13.63 30.72
CA ALA A 670 -5.47 -13.61 30.45
C ALA A 670 -5.97 -12.16 30.22
N LYS A 671 -5.57 -11.22 31.10
CA LYS A 671 -5.95 -9.80 31.01
C LYS A 671 -5.44 -9.13 29.72
N ALA A 672 -4.24 -9.47 29.27
CA ALA A 672 -3.68 -8.92 28.03
C ALA A 672 -4.51 -9.34 26.80
N LYS A 673 -5.12 -10.52 26.79
CA LYS A 673 -5.96 -11.02 25.69
C LYS A 673 -7.42 -10.53 25.79
N PHE A 674 -7.96 -10.45 26.99
CA PHE A 674 -9.32 -10.00 27.24
C PHE A 674 -9.35 -8.89 28.30
N PRO A 675 -8.90 -7.68 27.94
CA PRO A 675 -8.74 -6.57 28.89
C PRO A 675 -10.06 -6.10 29.54
N GLU A 676 -11.19 -6.39 28.89
CA GLU A 676 -12.53 -5.95 29.31
C GLU A 676 -13.36 -7.05 30.01
N ASP A 677 -12.80 -8.26 30.17
CA ASP A 677 -13.53 -9.36 30.85
C ASP A 677 -13.54 -9.17 32.37
N PRO A 678 -14.75 -9.07 33.00
CA PRO A 678 -14.86 -8.81 34.41
C PRO A 678 -14.39 -9.94 35.30
N GLY A 679 -14.51 -11.20 34.86
CA GLY A 679 -14.02 -12.37 35.59
C GLY A 679 -12.50 -12.43 35.63
N ILE A 680 -11.86 -12.10 34.51
CA ILE A 680 -10.39 -11.99 34.43
C ILE A 680 -9.87 -10.83 35.29
N MET A 681 -10.58 -9.69 35.31
CA MET A 681 -10.27 -8.57 36.20
C MET A 681 -10.33 -8.98 37.68
N ASP A 682 -11.37 -9.73 38.06
CA ASP A 682 -11.51 -10.23 39.43
C ASP A 682 -10.37 -11.20 39.81
N THR A 683 -10.04 -12.16 38.93
CA THR A 683 -8.91 -13.08 39.14
C THR A 683 -7.58 -12.33 39.29
N LEU A 684 -7.33 -11.30 38.44
CA LEU A 684 -6.12 -10.49 38.53
C LEU A 684 -6.11 -9.64 39.81
N GLY A 685 -7.27 -9.09 40.19
CA GLY A 685 -7.46 -8.38 41.43
C GLY A 685 -7.11 -9.23 42.65
N MET A 686 -7.59 -10.49 42.68
CA MET A 686 -7.26 -11.45 43.74
C MET A 686 -5.77 -11.83 43.74
N ALA A 687 -5.14 -11.95 42.55
CA ALA A 687 -3.69 -12.16 42.46
C ALA A 687 -2.89 -10.99 43.06
N TYR A 688 -3.29 -9.75 42.77
CA TYR A 688 -2.70 -8.59 43.41
C TYR A 688 -2.97 -8.55 44.93
N TYR A 689 -4.18 -8.90 45.37
CA TYR A 689 -4.53 -8.96 46.79
C TYR A 689 -3.63 -9.94 47.54
N ARG A 690 -3.44 -11.17 47.01
CA ARG A 690 -2.57 -12.20 47.58
C ARG A 690 -1.07 -11.80 47.56
N LYS A 691 -0.67 -10.89 46.67
CA LYS A 691 0.67 -10.24 46.61
C LYS A 691 0.79 -8.99 47.50
N GLU A 692 -0.22 -8.73 48.30
CA GLU A 692 -0.29 -7.54 49.16
C GLU A 692 -0.30 -6.18 48.43
N LEU A 693 -0.55 -6.19 47.13
CA LEU A 693 -0.68 -5.01 46.29
C LEU A 693 -2.13 -4.49 46.29
N TYR A 694 -2.61 -4.10 47.47
CA TYR A 694 -4.01 -3.84 47.74
C TYR A 694 -4.59 -2.70 46.89
N GLY A 695 -3.80 -1.69 46.57
CA GLY A 695 -4.21 -0.61 45.66
C GLY A 695 -4.50 -1.08 44.25
N ASN A 696 -3.62 -1.93 43.70
CA ASN A 696 -3.80 -2.55 42.38
C ASN A 696 -5.02 -3.48 42.37
N ALA A 697 -5.19 -4.28 43.44
CA ALA A 697 -6.33 -5.15 43.62
C ALA A 697 -7.64 -4.37 43.58
N ALA A 698 -7.76 -3.30 44.37
CA ALA A 698 -8.96 -2.46 44.41
C ALA A 698 -9.29 -1.87 43.01
N ASN A 699 -8.28 -1.44 42.25
CA ASN A 699 -8.50 -0.92 40.91
C ASN A 699 -9.09 -1.96 39.96
N GLU A 700 -8.54 -3.19 39.93
CA GLU A 700 -9.07 -4.27 39.08
C GLU A 700 -10.50 -4.66 39.47
N PHE A 701 -10.81 -4.71 40.78
CA PHE A 701 -12.17 -4.99 41.25
C PHE A 701 -13.15 -3.86 40.88
N LEU A 702 -12.72 -2.61 40.96
CA LEU A 702 -13.54 -1.46 40.54
C LEU A 702 -13.81 -1.53 39.03
N ASP A 703 -12.80 -1.86 38.22
CA ASP A 703 -12.97 -2.01 36.77
C ASP A 703 -13.91 -3.17 36.43
N SER A 704 -13.81 -4.30 37.13
CA SER A 704 -14.76 -5.39 37.04
C SER A 704 -16.18 -4.95 37.38
N LEU A 705 -16.38 -4.22 38.49
CA LEU A 705 -17.68 -3.72 38.93
C LEU A 705 -18.29 -2.67 38.00
N LYS A 706 -17.50 -1.95 37.21
CA LYS A 706 -18.04 -1.10 36.13
C LYS A 706 -18.81 -1.92 35.07
N LYS A 707 -18.43 -3.18 34.87
CA LYS A 707 -19.08 -4.09 33.92
C LYS A 707 -20.18 -4.93 34.57
N ILE A 708 -19.96 -5.37 35.80
CA ILE A 708 -20.89 -6.23 36.56
C ILE A 708 -21.20 -5.63 37.95
N PRO A 709 -21.86 -4.46 38.04
CA PRO A 709 -22.03 -3.71 39.30
C PRO A 709 -22.78 -4.48 40.40
N ASN A 710 -23.56 -5.48 40.04
CA ASN A 710 -24.41 -6.27 40.97
C ASN A 710 -23.80 -7.64 41.30
N ASN A 711 -22.47 -7.81 41.20
CA ASN A 711 -21.81 -9.05 41.59
C ASN A 711 -21.41 -9.00 43.08
N PRO A 712 -21.98 -9.85 43.98
CA PRO A 712 -21.69 -9.81 45.41
C PRO A 712 -20.27 -10.22 45.73
N THR A 713 -19.69 -11.25 45.04
CA THR A 713 -18.33 -11.73 45.29
C THR A 713 -17.30 -10.68 44.97
N VAL A 714 -17.44 -9.95 43.85
CA VAL A 714 -16.47 -8.89 43.48
C VAL A 714 -16.58 -7.70 44.44
N ASN A 715 -17.79 -7.35 44.93
CA ASN A 715 -17.95 -6.33 45.98
C ASN A 715 -17.28 -6.77 47.29
N TYR A 716 -17.36 -8.08 47.64
CA TYR A 716 -16.65 -8.65 48.79
C TYR A 716 -15.12 -8.55 48.59
N HIS A 717 -14.57 -8.96 47.45
CA HIS A 717 -13.16 -8.86 47.15
C HIS A 717 -12.66 -7.40 47.23
N LEU A 718 -13.44 -6.44 46.73
CA LEU A 718 -13.15 -5.00 46.87
C LEU A 718 -13.11 -4.57 48.35
N GLY A 719 -14.07 -5.09 49.15
CA GLY A 719 -14.10 -4.84 50.59
C GLY A 719 -12.86 -5.37 51.31
N LEU A 720 -12.42 -6.58 50.95
CA LEU A 720 -11.17 -7.18 51.47
C LEU A 720 -9.95 -6.30 51.11
N ALA A 721 -9.86 -5.83 49.86
CA ALA A 721 -8.77 -5.01 49.41
C ALA A 721 -8.69 -3.65 50.16
N TYR A 722 -9.84 -2.99 50.35
CA TYR A 722 -9.92 -1.76 51.13
C TYR A 722 -9.61 -1.98 52.62
N ALA A 723 -10.09 -3.06 53.22
CA ALA A 723 -9.79 -3.38 54.61
C ALA A 723 -8.28 -3.52 54.85
N LYS A 724 -7.58 -4.29 53.98
CA LYS A 724 -6.13 -4.46 54.05
C LYS A 724 -5.35 -3.22 53.69
N LYS A 725 -5.89 -2.34 52.86
CA LYS A 725 -5.30 -1.04 52.52
C LYS A 725 -5.44 -0.04 53.67
N GLY A 726 -6.35 -0.25 54.64
CA GLY A 726 -6.65 0.65 55.75
C GLY A 726 -7.81 1.61 55.49
N ASP A 727 -8.49 1.52 54.36
CA ASP A 727 -9.65 2.36 54.00
C ASP A 727 -10.95 1.78 54.60
N LYS A 728 -11.07 1.82 55.96
CA LYS A 728 -12.17 1.17 56.72
C LYS A 728 -13.57 1.52 56.23
N SER A 729 -13.83 2.80 55.93
CA SER A 729 -15.16 3.24 55.48
C SER A 729 -15.56 2.66 54.12
N LEU A 730 -14.61 2.58 53.15
CA LEU A 730 -14.85 1.99 51.85
C LEU A 730 -14.98 0.47 51.95
N ALA A 731 -14.20 -0.17 52.84
CA ALA A 731 -14.29 -1.58 53.09
C ALA A 731 -15.70 -1.96 53.60
N VAL A 732 -16.19 -1.30 54.64
CA VAL A 732 -17.52 -1.52 55.19
C VAL A 732 -18.62 -1.26 54.18
N ALA A 733 -18.50 -0.21 53.37
CA ALA A 733 -19.47 0.10 52.33
C ALA A 733 -19.53 -1.00 51.25
N SER A 734 -18.35 -1.49 50.79
CA SER A 734 -18.27 -2.56 49.77
C SER A 734 -18.79 -3.89 50.31
N LEU A 735 -18.46 -4.26 51.55
CA LEU A 735 -18.96 -5.49 52.19
C LEU A 735 -20.48 -5.46 52.45
N LYS A 736 -21.02 -4.33 52.90
CA LYS A 736 -22.47 -4.13 53.05
C LYS A 736 -23.16 -4.23 51.68
N LYS A 737 -22.57 -3.66 50.65
CA LYS A 737 -23.10 -3.80 49.27
C LYS A 737 -23.10 -5.23 48.78
N ALA A 738 -22.09 -6.02 49.09
CA ALA A 738 -22.04 -7.44 48.76
C ALA A 738 -23.22 -8.20 49.42
N LEU A 739 -23.46 -8.00 50.73
CA LEU A 739 -24.56 -8.63 51.46
C LEU A 739 -25.95 -8.12 51.05
N GLU A 740 -26.05 -6.83 50.67
CA GLU A 740 -27.31 -6.28 50.11
C GLU A 740 -27.69 -6.97 48.79
N LEU A 741 -26.68 -7.28 47.93
CA LEU A 741 -26.90 -7.93 46.65
C LEU A 741 -27.28 -9.40 46.81
N SER A 742 -26.70 -10.10 47.78
CA SER A 742 -27.04 -11.48 48.13
C SER A 742 -26.50 -11.82 49.51
N ASP A 743 -27.32 -12.47 50.35
CA ASP A 743 -26.94 -13.08 51.63
C ASP A 743 -26.49 -14.55 51.51
N LYS A 744 -26.46 -15.08 50.28
CA LYS A 744 -26.20 -16.50 49.98
C LYS A 744 -24.98 -16.73 49.09
N PHE A 745 -24.09 -15.72 48.90
CA PHE A 745 -22.83 -15.98 48.23
C PHE A 745 -21.84 -16.69 49.18
N GLU A 746 -20.83 -17.34 48.67
CA GLU A 746 -19.97 -18.29 49.38
C GLU A 746 -19.31 -17.62 50.61
N GLU A 747 -18.89 -16.38 50.51
CA GLU A 747 -18.12 -15.65 51.54
C GLU A 747 -19.02 -14.68 52.36
N ALA A 748 -20.33 -14.85 52.36
CA ALA A 748 -21.27 -13.94 53.05
C ALA A 748 -21.00 -13.84 54.56
N LYS A 749 -20.70 -14.98 55.22
CA LYS A 749 -20.39 -15.02 56.64
C LYS A 749 -19.10 -14.30 56.99
N GLU A 750 -18.08 -14.48 56.19
CA GLU A 750 -16.78 -13.77 56.30
C GLU A 750 -16.96 -12.27 56.11
N ALA A 751 -17.84 -11.85 55.24
CA ALA A 751 -18.21 -10.44 55.04
C ALA A 751 -18.85 -9.85 56.28
N GLU A 752 -19.80 -10.55 56.91
CA GLU A 752 -20.47 -10.11 58.18
C GLU A 752 -19.46 -10.01 59.32
N GLN A 753 -18.58 -10.99 59.45
CA GLN A 753 -17.53 -10.96 60.50
C GLN A 753 -16.59 -9.78 60.32
N LEU A 754 -16.09 -9.57 59.09
CA LEU A 754 -15.17 -8.48 58.79
C LEU A 754 -15.80 -7.11 59.00
N ILE A 755 -17.09 -6.91 58.68
CA ILE A 755 -17.82 -5.69 58.97
C ILE A 755 -17.79 -5.44 60.50
N SER A 756 -18.16 -6.48 61.29
CA SER A 756 -18.19 -6.37 62.78
C SER A 756 -16.81 -6.02 63.38
N GLU A 757 -15.72 -6.48 62.77
CA GLU A 757 -14.35 -6.18 63.18
C GLU A 757 -13.95 -4.73 62.82
N LEU A 758 -14.34 -4.25 61.61
CA LEU A 758 -13.99 -2.92 61.15
C LEU A 758 -14.79 -1.78 61.79
N GLU A 759 -15.98 -2.08 62.32
CA GLU A 759 -16.88 -1.15 63.04
C GLU A 759 -16.55 -1.01 64.52
N LYS A 760 -15.73 -1.94 65.05
CA LYS A 760 -15.14 -1.83 66.41
C LYS A 760 -13.93 -0.90 66.41
#